data_c598377dfad3e7292ef91f9a41b55581
#
_entry.id   c598377dfad3e7292ef91f9a41b55581
#
_cell.length_a   1.000
_cell.length_b   1.000
_cell.length_c   1.000
_cell.angle_alpha   90.00
_cell.angle_beta   90.00
_cell.angle_gamma   90.00
#
_symmetry.space_group_name_H-M   'P 1'
#
loop_
_entity.id
_entity.type
_entity.pdbx_description
1 polymer ?
#
loop_
_entity_poly.entity_id
_entity_poly.type
_entity_poly.pdbx_seq_one_letter_code
_entity_poly.pdbx_strand_id
1 'polypeptide(L)'
;MRYPLVTGQGQLGTQENNDMFSSSRYTEAKPSKFTDLMMNDFSKNVVPTKETYNGEFQEPIVLPSLFPNAICNGRQAIGISMAHNSAPHNLTEVCNAAIALIEKGELTIDEVLSYIPGPDFPLGGTVLNIKDVRTAFASGKSNISLKIQGDYEIDGQDIVFTSIPYRTYRNKIKEQIEKNIDVLSELIDDFDDESNIGQNKLVFHVKDGVSVSKALNKLFLLTDLQSTLSYNMNYIVNGTPKLCSMVDLLHAYVDHQEEVLVNATTFDKEKAEVRAHILEGLIAAVDKIDEVIALIKQSAGRADARIKLMDFLSVDEVQANAILDMKLGKLTRIDKEELVNELKEKKEFIAKCIEILTDKEVRNKVLISKITQLRDTYGDARRTKLLNTDIPKQEKEVVVVEPKDCVVVVTKKNTIKRIDAKNFKAQKRNTTGVKTGDIVLFSQKTNTQDTLMVFSSKGKMYRVLVDNIPEGTNASNGTPISTLIEFENGEKPMAFTTMTRDTDKKFIFFATKNGTIKKVSLDEYDKMKRTGIIAISFKDGDELADVTFINQEQMLLVTKNGMAIRFGTAEMPISSRTAQGVKGMKLNDGDNVIAALPIVDPADYLAIVSKNGLGKKMQIDELTLQNRGGKGLLCYKGEIAGAETIKESDNLLINGDKSSIVISGKDIPTLGRVSMGNIMLKNNEQVISITQV
;
A
#
# COMPACT_ATOMS: atom_id res chain seq x y z
N MET A 1 -9.79 15.89 -6.64
CA MET A 1 -10.93 15.86 -5.72
C MET A 1 -12.21 15.82 -6.54
N ARG A 2 -13.23 15.08 -6.06
CA ARG A 2 -14.56 15.07 -6.72
C ARG A 2 -15.28 16.41 -6.54
N TYR A 3 -15.09 17.01 -5.40
CA TYR A 3 -15.60 18.34 -5.00
C TYR A 3 -14.43 19.22 -4.56
N PRO A 4 -13.89 20.07 -5.46
CA PRO A 4 -12.74 20.91 -5.15
C PRO A 4 -13.01 21.91 -4.01
N LEU A 5 -12.10 22.02 -3.05
CA LEU A 5 -12.19 22.97 -1.94
C LEU A 5 -11.63 24.35 -2.32
N VAL A 6 -10.85 24.46 -3.36
CA VAL A 6 -10.21 25.68 -3.83
C VAL A 6 -10.63 25.94 -5.26
N THR A 7 -11.01 27.18 -5.56
CA THR A 7 -11.20 27.68 -6.92
C THR A 7 -9.95 28.46 -7.31
N GLY A 8 -9.28 28.00 -8.36
CA GLY A 8 -8.07 28.63 -8.87
C GLY A 8 -8.30 29.47 -10.11
N GLN A 9 -7.42 30.45 -10.32
CA GLN A 9 -7.27 31.19 -11.55
C GLN A 9 -5.82 31.03 -12.05
N GLY A 10 -5.63 30.89 -13.35
CA GLY A 10 -4.35 30.51 -13.94
C GLY A 10 -4.17 28.99 -14.01
N GLN A 11 -2.97 28.54 -14.39
CA GLN A 11 -2.67 27.11 -14.53
C GLN A 11 -2.18 26.53 -13.22
N LEU A 12 -3.07 25.82 -12.53
CA LEU A 12 -2.81 25.11 -11.26
C LEU A 12 -2.57 23.59 -11.48
N GLY A 13 -2.43 23.17 -12.74
CA GLY A 13 -2.47 21.76 -13.12
C GLY A 13 -3.90 21.23 -13.20
N THR A 14 -4.11 20.19 -13.98
CA THR A 14 -5.40 19.50 -14.08
C THR A 14 -5.24 18.03 -13.74
N GLN A 15 -6.35 17.33 -13.52
CA GLN A 15 -6.32 15.89 -13.31
C GLN A 15 -5.90 15.15 -14.58
N GLU A 16 -6.18 15.73 -15.75
CA GLU A 16 -5.82 15.17 -17.05
C GLU A 16 -4.34 15.38 -17.37
N ASN A 17 -3.75 16.49 -16.88
CA ASN A 17 -2.35 16.84 -17.14
C ASN A 17 -1.69 17.43 -15.90
N ASN A 18 -0.84 16.64 -15.25
CA ASN A 18 -0.19 17.00 -13.98
C ASN A 18 0.98 17.97 -14.15
N ASP A 19 1.57 18.06 -15.34
CA ASP A 19 2.82 18.81 -15.57
C ASP A 19 2.59 20.27 -15.97
N MET A 20 1.34 20.66 -16.24
CA MET A 20 1.01 22.01 -16.65
C MET A 20 0.55 22.86 -15.46
N PHE A 21 1.48 23.24 -14.60
CA PHE A 21 1.24 24.26 -13.59
C PHE A 21 2.22 25.43 -13.77
N SER A 22 1.70 26.65 -13.56
CA SER A 22 2.50 27.86 -13.64
C SER A 22 3.20 28.19 -12.33
N SER A 23 4.24 29.04 -12.40
CA SER A 23 4.83 29.63 -11.19
C SER A 23 3.76 30.34 -10.36
N SER A 24 3.89 30.29 -9.03
CA SER A 24 2.91 30.83 -8.07
C SER A 24 2.52 32.29 -8.30
N ARG A 25 3.44 33.11 -8.87
CA ARG A 25 3.18 34.51 -9.23
C ARG A 25 2.16 34.73 -10.37
N TYR A 26 1.80 33.67 -11.09
CA TYR A 26 0.81 33.72 -12.18
C TYR A 26 -0.48 33.02 -11.82
N THR A 27 -0.64 32.59 -10.57
CA THR A 27 -1.83 31.88 -10.12
C THR A 27 -2.44 32.57 -8.91
N GLU A 28 -3.75 32.55 -8.85
CA GLU A 28 -4.55 33.01 -7.73
C GLU A 28 -5.47 31.91 -7.25
N ALA A 29 -5.80 31.90 -5.98
CA ALA A 29 -6.67 30.90 -5.39
C ALA A 29 -7.61 31.53 -4.36
N LYS A 30 -8.86 31.09 -4.36
CA LYS A 30 -9.86 31.45 -3.34
C LYS A 30 -10.60 30.21 -2.85
N PRO A 31 -11.21 30.24 -1.66
CA PRO A 31 -12.10 29.19 -1.20
C PRO A 31 -13.23 28.94 -2.19
N SER A 32 -13.60 27.67 -2.36
CA SER A 32 -14.79 27.29 -3.12
C SER A 32 -16.01 27.29 -2.21
N LYS A 33 -17.21 27.21 -2.81
CA LYS A 33 -18.46 27.02 -2.06
C LYS A 33 -18.46 25.81 -1.09
N PHE A 34 -17.69 24.79 -1.38
CA PHE A 34 -17.54 23.64 -0.47
C PHE A 34 -16.66 23.97 0.75
N THR A 35 -15.72 24.89 0.61
CA THR A 35 -14.94 25.38 1.76
C THR A 35 -15.81 26.21 2.70
N ASP A 36 -16.71 27.03 2.16
CA ASP A 36 -17.67 27.79 2.98
C ASP A 36 -18.54 26.83 3.79
N LEU A 37 -18.99 25.72 3.21
CA LEU A 37 -19.74 24.68 3.92
C LEU A 37 -18.90 23.95 4.99
N MET A 38 -17.58 23.85 4.82
CA MET A 38 -16.70 23.30 5.85
C MET A 38 -16.49 24.25 7.03
N MET A 39 -16.64 25.55 6.80
CA MET A 39 -16.47 26.61 7.82
C MET A 39 -17.79 27.10 8.41
N ASN A 40 -18.93 26.47 8.06
CA ASN A 40 -20.24 26.89 8.51
C ASN A 40 -20.33 26.94 10.04
N ASP A 41 -20.93 27.98 10.56
CA ASP A 41 -21.08 28.23 11.99
C ASP A 41 -19.75 28.34 12.81
N PHE A 42 -18.59 28.41 12.16
CA PHE A 42 -17.28 28.43 12.83
C PHE A 42 -17.16 29.59 13.85
N SER A 43 -17.72 30.75 13.54
CA SER A 43 -17.72 31.93 14.43
C SER A 43 -18.53 31.74 15.72
N LYS A 44 -19.28 30.65 15.85
CA LYS A 44 -20.12 30.35 17.04
C LYS A 44 -19.41 29.41 18.04
N ASN A 45 -18.09 29.17 17.89
CA ASN A 45 -17.32 28.26 18.74
C ASN A 45 -17.90 26.85 18.82
N VAL A 46 -18.35 26.32 17.67
CA VAL A 46 -19.07 25.04 17.58
C VAL A 46 -18.18 23.82 17.66
N VAL A 47 -16.85 23.98 17.55
CA VAL A 47 -15.86 22.90 17.59
C VAL A 47 -14.76 23.22 18.61
N PRO A 48 -14.11 22.18 19.19
CA PRO A 48 -13.00 22.39 20.11
C PRO A 48 -11.80 23.00 19.39
N THR A 49 -11.10 23.89 20.10
CA THR A 49 -9.89 24.57 19.63
C THR A 49 -8.69 24.19 20.48
N LYS A 50 -7.50 24.40 19.94
CA LYS A 50 -6.21 24.31 20.64
C LYS A 50 -5.35 25.51 20.29
N GLU A 51 -4.35 25.78 21.09
CA GLU A 51 -3.37 26.82 20.77
C GLU A 51 -2.55 26.46 19.52
N THR A 52 -2.26 27.48 18.71
CA THR A 52 -1.29 27.35 17.61
C THR A 52 0.11 27.09 18.16
N TYR A 53 1.04 26.64 17.31
CA TYR A 53 2.39 26.28 17.71
C TYR A 53 3.13 27.41 18.49
N ASN A 54 2.87 28.67 18.14
CA ASN A 54 3.45 29.84 18.80
C ASN A 54 2.61 30.38 19.99
N GLY A 55 1.46 29.76 20.28
CA GLY A 55 0.56 30.17 21.36
C GLY A 55 -0.16 31.51 21.16
N GLU A 56 -0.07 32.13 19.98
CA GLU A 56 -0.65 33.46 19.72
C GLU A 56 -2.14 33.39 19.35
N PHE A 57 -2.58 32.27 18.76
CA PHE A 57 -3.93 32.10 18.24
C PHE A 57 -4.53 30.77 18.68
N GLN A 58 -5.84 30.65 18.51
CA GLN A 58 -6.56 29.39 18.65
C GLN A 58 -6.85 28.83 17.25
N GLU A 59 -6.61 27.55 17.05
CA GLU A 59 -6.96 26.84 15.83
C GLU A 59 -7.94 25.70 16.12
N PRO A 60 -8.89 25.40 15.23
CA PRO A 60 -9.81 24.30 15.44
C PRO A 60 -9.09 22.95 15.33
N ILE A 61 -9.45 22.00 16.20
CA ILE A 61 -8.97 20.62 16.13
C ILE A 61 -9.58 19.91 14.91
N VAL A 62 -10.87 20.17 14.66
CA VAL A 62 -11.64 19.73 13.50
C VAL A 62 -12.51 20.88 13.01
N LEU A 63 -12.85 20.91 11.71
CA LEU A 63 -13.77 21.90 11.17
C LEU A 63 -15.23 21.49 11.39
N PRO A 64 -16.19 22.42 11.45
CA PRO A 64 -17.63 22.10 11.53
C PRO A 64 -18.13 21.21 10.40
N SER A 65 -17.63 21.45 9.20
CA SER A 65 -17.73 20.60 8.01
C SER A 65 -19.11 20.00 7.71
N LEU A 66 -20.09 20.85 7.44
CA LEU A 66 -21.41 20.40 6.97
C LEU A 66 -21.27 19.55 5.68
N PHE A 67 -20.29 19.86 4.82
CA PHE A 67 -19.92 19.02 3.68
C PHE A 67 -19.15 17.78 4.15
N PRO A 68 -19.61 16.54 3.86
CA PRO A 68 -18.97 15.29 4.29
C PRO A 68 -17.67 14.99 3.53
N ASN A 69 -16.68 15.88 3.67
CA ASN A 69 -15.44 15.88 2.91
C ASN A 69 -14.65 14.58 3.01
N ALA A 70 -14.65 13.92 4.17
CA ALA A 70 -13.92 12.67 4.40
C ALA A 70 -14.44 11.52 3.53
N ILE A 71 -15.73 11.51 3.19
CA ILE A 71 -16.38 10.47 2.37
C ILE A 71 -16.44 10.89 0.91
N CYS A 72 -16.81 12.15 0.62
CA CYS A 72 -17.03 12.63 -0.74
C CYS A 72 -15.74 12.89 -1.53
N ASN A 73 -14.64 13.26 -0.86
CA ASN A 73 -13.34 13.48 -1.48
C ASN A 73 -12.36 12.36 -1.12
N GLY A 74 -12.03 11.50 -2.09
CA GLY A 74 -11.02 10.46 -1.90
C GLY A 74 -9.62 11.04 -1.67
N ARG A 75 -8.84 10.38 -0.82
CA ARG A 75 -7.49 10.80 -0.44
C ARG A 75 -6.50 9.63 -0.48
N GLN A 76 -5.25 9.99 -0.67
CA GLN A 76 -4.11 9.11 -0.42
C GLN A 76 -3.14 9.86 0.48
N ALA A 77 -2.76 9.25 1.59
CA ALA A 77 -1.83 9.84 2.53
C ALA A 77 -0.92 8.74 3.12
N ILE A 78 0.30 9.12 3.41
CA ILE A 78 1.29 8.26 4.07
C ILE A 78 1.66 8.96 5.38
N GLY A 79 1.42 8.28 6.49
CA GLY A 79 1.84 8.71 7.82
C GLY A 79 2.93 7.77 8.37
N ILE A 80 3.42 8.07 9.58
CA ILE A 80 4.36 7.19 10.28
C ILE A 80 3.61 5.90 10.67
N SER A 81 4.03 4.78 10.11
CA SER A 81 3.48 3.44 10.33
C SER A 81 2.04 3.22 9.85
N MET A 82 1.43 4.20 9.20
CA MET A 82 0.06 4.09 8.68
C MET A 82 -0.05 4.70 7.29
N ALA A 83 -0.83 4.06 6.43
CA ALA A 83 -1.22 4.59 5.14
C ALA A 83 -2.74 4.74 5.09
N HIS A 84 -3.21 5.76 4.42
CA HIS A 84 -4.62 5.98 4.12
C HIS A 84 -4.83 5.96 2.62
N ASN A 85 -5.88 5.29 2.18
CA ASN A 85 -6.30 5.29 0.79
C ASN A 85 -7.82 5.16 0.70
N SER A 86 -8.48 6.16 0.15
CA SER A 86 -9.93 6.16 -0.07
C SER A 86 -10.29 6.71 -1.44
N ALA A 87 -11.42 6.25 -1.98
CA ALA A 87 -12.01 6.77 -3.19
C ALA A 87 -12.96 7.94 -2.88
N PRO A 88 -13.26 8.81 -3.85
CA PRO A 88 -14.33 9.77 -3.76
C PRO A 88 -15.69 9.11 -3.96
N HIS A 89 -16.75 9.69 -3.34
CA HIS A 89 -18.13 9.24 -3.47
C HIS A 89 -19.06 10.38 -3.84
N ASN A 90 -20.23 10.05 -4.37
CA ASN A 90 -21.23 11.02 -4.79
C ASN A 90 -21.90 11.70 -3.58
N LEU A 91 -22.02 13.04 -3.60
CA LEU A 91 -22.59 13.82 -2.49
C LEU A 91 -24.06 13.48 -2.26
N THR A 92 -24.87 13.36 -3.31
CA THR A 92 -26.29 13.02 -3.21
C THR A 92 -26.48 11.66 -2.51
N GLU A 93 -25.67 10.67 -2.87
CA GLU A 93 -25.69 9.32 -2.29
C GLU A 93 -25.28 9.32 -0.82
N VAL A 94 -24.21 10.05 -0.48
CA VAL A 94 -23.73 10.18 0.90
C VAL A 94 -24.75 10.89 1.77
N CYS A 95 -25.38 11.97 1.28
CA CYS A 95 -26.45 12.68 2.00
C CYS A 95 -27.66 11.77 2.22
N ASN A 96 -28.09 11.00 1.22
CA ASN A 96 -29.20 10.06 1.37
C ASN A 96 -28.90 8.97 2.42
N ALA A 97 -27.67 8.43 2.42
CA ALA A 97 -27.23 7.46 3.43
C ALA A 97 -27.20 8.08 4.84
N ALA A 98 -26.72 9.33 4.98
CA ALA A 98 -26.70 10.04 6.27
C ALA A 98 -28.13 10.32 6.79
N ILE A 99 -29.05 10.74 5.91
CA ILE A 99 -30.47 10.93 6.27
C ILE A 99 -31.08 9.61 6.75
N ALA A 100 -30.87 8.53 5.99
CA ALA A 100 -31.39 7.21 6.37
C ALA A 100 -30.81 6.72 7.71
N LEU A 101 -29.54 7.02 8.00
CA LEU A 101 -28.92 6.70 9.27
C LEU A 101 -29.58 7.48 10.44
N ILE A 102 -29.87 8.77 10.26
CA ILE A 102 -30.55 9.58 11.27
C ILE A 102 -31.98 9.07 11.53
N GLU A 103 -32.70 8.67 10.47
CA GLU A 103 -34.09 8.16 10.57
C GLU A 103 -34.19 6.78 11.24
N LYS A 104 -33.25 5.88 10.93
CA LYS A 104 -33.27 4.48 11.40
C LYS A 104 -32.45 4.25 12.67
N GLY A 105 -31.47 5.10 12.94
CA GLY A 105 -30.50 4.98 14.03
C GLY A 105 -29.29 4.10 13.69
N GLU A 106 -29.48 3.04 12.92
CA GLU A 106 -28.40 2.14 12.45
C GLU A 106 -28.62 1.73 11.00
N LEU A 107 -27.55 1.47 10.28
CA LEU A 107 -27.60 0.90 8.93
C LEU A 107 -26.69 -0.33 8.84
N THR A 108 -27.18 -1.37 8.19
CA THR A 108 -26.36 -2.50 7.76
C THR A 108 -25.50 -2.11 6.56
N ILE A 109 -24.44 -2.87 6.31
CA ILE A 109 -23.56 -2.62 5.13
C ILE A 109 -24.34 -2.75 3.81
N ASP A 110 -25.31 -3.63 3.74
CA ASP A 110 -26.12 -3.84 2.52
C ASP A 110 -27.09 -2.66 2.29
N GLU A 111 -27.61 -2.06 3.35
CA GLU A 111 -28.38 -0.80 3.25
C GLU A 111 -27.48 0.37 2.84
N VAL A 112 -26.27 0.49 3.39
CA VAL A 112 -25.32 1.51 2.93
C VAL A 112 -25.02 1.36 1.46
N LEU A 113 -24.81 0.13 0.97
CA LEU A 113 -24.57 -0.13 -0.46
C LEU A 113 -25.78 0.20 -1.36
N SER A 114 -26.99 0.18 -0.82
CA SER A 114 -28.17 0.63 -1.57
C SER A 114 -28.21 2.13 -1.81
N TYR A 115 -27.59 2.92 -0.93
CA TYR A 115 -27.46 4.37 -1.05
C TYR A 115 -26.14 4.78 -1.74
N ILE A 116 -25.01 4.14 -1.35
CA ILE A 116 -23.65 4.41 -1.86
C ILE A 116 -23.15 3.13 -2.53
N PRO A 117 -23.51 2.86 -3.79
CA PRO A 117 -23.18 1.59 -4.45
C PRO A 117 -21.69 1.44 -4.77
N GLY A 118 -20.89 2.49 -4.67
CA GLY A 118 -19.46 2.48 -4.93
C GLY A 118 -18.84 3.86 -5.12
N PRO A 119 -17.57 3.92 -5.53
CA PRO A 119 -16.88 5.19 -5.78
C PRO A 119 -17.51 5.97 -6.92
N ASP A 120 -17.33 7.30 -6.91
CA ASP A 120 -17.75 8.20 -7.98
C ASP A 120 -16.59 9.16 -8.32
N PHE A 121 -15.93 8.89 -9.44
CA PHE A 121 -14.72 9.60 -9.85
C PHE A 121 -15.02 10.92 -10.52
N PRO A 122 -14.14 11.94 -10.41
CA PRO A 122 -14.34 13.27 -10.99
C PRO A 122 -14.55 13.27 -12.49
N LEU A 123 -13.83 12.45 -13.23
CA LEU A 123 -13.87 12.34 -14.69
C LEU A 123 -14.72 11.16 -15.19
N GLY A 124 -15.46 10.49 -14.33
CA GLY A 124 -16.21 9.29 -14.70
C GLY A 124 -15.33 8.06 -14.81
N GLY A 125 -15.51 7.27 -15.87
CA GLY A 125 -14.87 5.97 -16.03
C GLY A 125 -15.72 4.84 -15.46
N THR A 126 -15.20 3.63 -15.56
CA THR A 126 -15.95 2.40 -15.22
C THR A 126 -15.22 1.58 -14.16
N VAL A 127 -15.94 1.13 -13.13
CA VAL A 127 -15.50 0.09 -12.17
C VAL A 127 -15.98 -1.26 -12.66
N LEU A 128 -15.10 -2.24 -12.83
CA LEU A 128 -15.40 -3.52 -13.45
C LEU A 128 -15.85 -4.61 -12.49
N ASN A 129 -15.39 -4.58 -11.24
CA ASN A 129 -15.64 -5.59 -10.20
C ASN A 129 -16.27 -4.98 -8.96
N ILE A 130 -17.42 -4.32 -9.12
CA ILE A 130 -18.04 -3.55 -8.03
C ILE A 130 -18.45 -4.40 -6.82
N LYS A 131 -18.73 -5.70 -6.99
CA LYS A 131 -19.04 -6.61 -5.89
C LYS A 131 -17.96 -6.64 -4.79
N ASP A 132 -16.70 -6.38 -5.17
CA ASP A 132 -15.58 -6.41 -4.22
C ASP A 132 -15.54 -5.17 -3.30
N VAL A 133 -16.31 -4.12 -3.60
CA VAL A 133 -16.45 -2.93 -2.75
C VAL A 133 -17.09 -3.25 -1.41
N ARG A 134 -17.99 -4.25 -1.36
CA ARG A 134 -18.68 -4.66 -0.13
C ARG A 134 -17.71 -4.99 1.01
N THR A 135 -16.67 -5.75 0.69
CA THR A 135 -15.64 -6.10 1.69
C THR A 135 -14.89 -4.87 2.18
N ALA A 136 -14.55 -3.96 1.28
CA ALA A 136 -13.86 -2.72 1.63
C ALA A 136 -14.74 -1.82 2.51
N PHE A 137 -16.03 -1.69 2.20
CA PHE A 137 -16.98 -0.89 2.99
C PHE A 137 -17.27 -1.49 4.35
N ALA A 138 -17.30 -2.83 4.46
CA ALA A 138 -17.53 -3.51 5.73
C ALA A 138 -16.32 -3.48 6.68
N SER A 139 -15.10 -3.64 6.14
CA SER A 139 -13.87 -3.77 6.95
C SER A 139 -12.94 -2.55 6.94
N GLY A 140 -13.24 -1.55 6.12
CA GLY A 140 -12.35 -0.39 5.91
C GLY A 140 -11.16 -0.68 5.01
N LYS A 141 -10.97 -1.92 4.55
CA LYS A 141 -9.82 -2.33 3.73
C LYS A 141 -10.23 -3.29 2.62
N SER A 142 -9.69 -3.07 1.41
CA SER A 142 -9.91 -3.98 0.29
C SER A 142 -9.13 -5.28 0.46
N ASN A 143 -9.78 -6.41 0.32
CA ASN A 143 -9.13 -7.70 0.11
C ASN A 143 -8.71 -7.86 -1.36
N ILE A 144 -9.57 -7.40 -2.27
CA ILE A 144 -9.34 -7.35 -3.71
C ILE A 144 -9.45 -5.89 -4.14
N SER A 145 -8.47 -5.42 -4.93
CA SER A 145 -8.51 -4.07 -5.48
C SER A 145 -9.59 -3.94 -6.52
N LEU A 146 -10.30 -2.80 -6.53
CA LEU A 146 -11.23 -2.47 -7.59
C LEU A 146 -10.44 -2.24 -8.89
N LYS A 147 -10.91 -2.82 -9.98
CA LYS A 147 -10.39 -2.53 -11.32
C LYS A 147 -11.16 -1.37 -11.91
N ILE A 148 -10.46 -0.34 -12.29
CA ILE A 148 -11.00 0.89 -12.86
C ILE A 148 -10.42 1.11 -14.25
N GLN A 149 -11.26 1.53 -15.18
CA GLN A 149 -10.82 1.82 -16.55
C GLN A 149 -11.44 3.12 -17.06
N GLY A 150 -10.76 3.76 -18.03
CA GLY A 150 -11.33 4.86 -18.79
C GLY A 150 -12.52 4.40 -19.64
N ASP A 151 -13.51 5.26 -19.80
CA ASP A 151 -14.59 5.02 -20.76
C ASP A 151 -14.05 5.16 -22.18
N TYR A 152 -14.47 4.27 -23.06
CA TYR A 152 -14.06 4.26 -24.47
C TYR A 152 -15.23 3.88 -25.36
N GLU A 153 -15.09 4.27 -26.63
CA GLU A 153 -15.98 3.91 -27.74
C GLU A 153 -15.12 3.32 -28.86
N ILE A 154 -15.73 2.46 -29.69
CA ILE A 154 -15.10 1.90 -30.86
C ILE A 154 -15.80 2.52 -32.07
N ASP A 155 -15.03 3.23 -32.90
CA ASP A 155 -15.51 3.85 -34.15
C ASP A 155 -14.75 3.22 -35.32
N GLY A 156 -15.37 2.23 -35.97
CA GLY A 156 -14.72 1.44 -37.02
C GLY A 156 -13.47 0.68 -36.48
N GLN A 157 -12.30 1.10 -36.93
CA GLN A 157 -11.00 0.58 -36.46
C GLN A 157 -10.36 1.43 -35.36
N ASP A 158 -11.00 2.55 -34.98
CA ASP A 158 -10.45 3.44 -33.97
C ASP A 158 -10.97 3.11 -32.57
N ILE A 159 -10.12 3.25 -31.59
CA ILE A 159 -10.46 3.17 -30.16
C ILE A 159 -10.35 4.57 -29.58
N VAL A 160 -11.48 5.15 -29.18
CA VAL A 160 -11.57 6.52 -28.67
C VAL A 160 -11.83 6.50 -27.17
N PHE A 161 -10.83 6.86 -26.35
CA PHE A 161 -11.04 7.02 -24.92
C PHE A 161 -11.58 8.41 -24.60
N THR A 162 -12.73 8.46 -23.95
CA THR A 162 -13.42 9.70 -23.52
C THR A 162 -13.17 10.05 -22.07
N SER A 163 -12.61 9.14 -21.27
CA SER A 163 -12.15 9.41 -19.91
C SER A 163 -10.87 8.64 -19.59
N ILE A 164 -10.15 9.07 -18.56
CA ILE A 164 -8.98 8.36 -18.01
C ILE A 164 -9.27 7.88 -16.59
N PRO A 165 -8.66 6.78 -16.15
CA PRO A 165 -8.87 6.25 -14.80
C PRO A 165 -8.48 7.24 -13.72
N TYR A 166 -9.16 7.15 -12.58
CA TYR A 166 -8.88 7.97 -11.40
C TYR A 166 -7.41 7.85 -10.95
N ARG A 167 -6.77 9.00 -10.70
CA ARG A 167 -5.33 9.13 -10.34
C ARG A 167 -4.35 8.76 -11.46
N THR A 168 -4.82 8.76 -12.67
CA THR A 168 -3.97 8.65 -13.85
C THR A 168 -3.93 9.99 -14.58
N TYR A 169 -2.86 10.24 -15.33
CA TYR A 169 -2.64 11.48 -16.08
C TYR A 169 -2.34 11.15 -17.53
N ARG A 170 -2.78 11.99 -18.46
CA ARG A 170 -2.54 11.82 -19.91
C ARG A 170 -1.05 11.68 -20.25
N ASN A 171 -0.22 12.53 -19.70
CA ASN A 171 1.23 12.50 -19.94
C ASN A 171 1.82 11.13 -19.55
N LYS A 172 1.40 10.56 -18.42
CA LYS A 172 1.84 9.23 -17.99
C LYS A 172 1.41 8.14 -18.98
N ILE A 173 0.20 8.24 -19.54
CA ILE A 173 -0.27 7.30 -20.56
C ILE A 173 0.59 7.43 -21.82
N LYS A 174 0.90 8.65 -22.27
CA LYS A 174 1.80 8.90 -23.41
C LYS A 174 3.19 8.31 -23.20
N GLU A 175 3.82 8.56 -22.06
CA GLU A 175 5.11 7.94 -21.69
C GLU A 175 5.07 6.41 -21.71
N GLN A 176 3.97 5.82 -21.23
CA GLN A 176 3.80 4.37 -21.27
C GLN A 176 3.62 3.82 -22.68
N ILE A 177 2.95 4.56 -23.58
CA ILE A 177 2.82 4.23 -25.00
C ILE A 177 4.21 4.28 -25.66
N GLU A 178 4.93 5.38 -25.49
CA GLU A 178 6.29 5.56 -26.03
C GLU A 178 7.24 4.45 -25.54
N LYS A 179 7.18 4.11 -24.25
CA LYS A 179 8.00 3.04 -23.66
C LYS A 179 7.70 1.66 -24.25
N ASN A 180 6.48 1.42 -24.69
CA ASN A 180 6.03 0.14 -25.22
C ASN A 180 5.79 0.20 -26.73
N ILE A 181 6.38 1.19 -27.42
CA ILE A 181 6.13 1.44 -28.85
C ILE A 181 6.46 0.22 -29.73
N ASP A 182 7.52 -0.52 -29.40
CA ASP A 182 7.94 -1.73 -30.15
C ASP A 182 6.83 -2.78 -30.21
N VAL A 183 6.07 -2.93 -29.12
CA VAL A 183 4.97 -3.90 -29.04
C VAL A 183 3.66 -3.31 -29.57
N LEU A 184 3.38 -2.04 -29.30
CA LEU A 184 2.14 -1.39 -29.72
C LEU A 184 2.12 -1.09 -31.20
N SER A 185 3.27 -0.78 -31.80
CA SER A 185 3.39 -0.56 -33.25
C SER A 185 3.06 -1.78 -34.11
N GLU A 186 3.02 -2.99 -33.54
CA GLU A 186 2.49 -4.16 -34.25
C GLU A 186 0.96 -4.13 -34.40
N LEU A 187 0.25 -3.41 -33.55
CA LEU A 187 -1.22 -3.41 -33.43
C LEU A 187 -1.86 -2.07 -33.79
N ILE A 188 -1.15 -0.98 -33.59
CA ILE A 188 -1.63 0.41 -33.68
C ILE A 188 -0.76 1.14 -34.70
N ASP A 189 -1.38 1.84 -35.63
CA ASP A 189 -0.66 2.65 -36.62
C ASP A 189 -0.27 4.01 -36.06
N ASP A 190 -1.18 4.66 -35.34
CA ASP A 190 -0.97 6.02 -34.81
C ASP A 190 -1.79 6.26 -33.54
N PHE A 191 -1.40 7.29 -32.81
CA PHE A 191 -2.04 7.71 -31.56
C PHE A 191 -2.15 9.24 -31.51
N ASP A 192 -3.38 9.75 -31.44
CA ASP A 192 -3.68 11.17 -31.34
C ASP A 192 -4.28 11.57 -30.00
N ASP A 193 -3.83 12.70 -29.47
CA ASP A 193 -4.44 13.34 -28.31
C ASP A 193 -5.24 14.58 -28.77
N GLU A 194 -6.50 14.39 -29.04
CA GLU A 194 -7.44 15.44 -29.41
C GLU A 194 -8.15 16.07 -28.21
N SER A 195 -7.62 15.89 -27.01
CA SER A 195 -8.25 16.36 -25.77
C SER A 195 -8.19 17.88 -25.65
N ASN A 196 -9.28 18.45 -25.14
CA ASN A 196 -9.40 19.85 -24.76
C ASN A 196 -9.50 20.00 -23.23
N ILE A 197 -9.52 21.25 -22.74
CA ILE A 197 -9.73 21.52 -21.30
C ILE A 197 -11.10 20.98 -20.87
N GLY A 198 -11.09 20.04 -19.93
CA GLY A 198 -12.31 19.41 -19.41
C GLY A 198 -12.90 18.29 -20.27
N GLN A 199 -12.27 17.93 -21.39
CA GLN A 199 -12.72 16.85 -22.26
C GLN A 199 -11.53 15.99 -22.71
N ASN A 200 -11.52 14.73 -22.30
CA ASN A 200 -10.54 13.77 -22.78
C ASN A 200 -11.00 13.16 -24.12
N LYS A 201 -10.07 13.09 -25.07
CA LYS A 201 -10.26 12.37 -26.33
C LYS A 201 -8.92 11.83 -26.80
N LEU A 202 -8.60 10.59 -26.46
CA LEU A 202 -7.40 9.88 -26.88
C LEU A 202 -7.81 8.87 -27.96
N VAL A 203 -7.30 9.02 -29.16
CA VAL A 203 -7.66 8.20 -30.33
C VAL A 203 -6.50 7.28 -30.66
N PHE A 204 -6.77 5.98 -30.77
CA PHE A 204 -5.83 4.95 -31.18
C PHE A 204 -6.29 4.32 -32.49
N HIS A 205 -5.53 4.50 -33.55
CA HIS A 205 -5.79 3.96 -34.86
C HIS A 205 -5.26 2.53 -34.98
N VAL A 206 -6.16 1.55 -34.95
CA VAL A 206 -5.77 0.13 -35.02
C VAL A 206 -5.46 -0.26 -36.45
N LYS A 207 -4.36 -0.98 -36.69
CA LYS A 207 -3.92 -1.44 -37.99
C LYS A 207 -4.97 -2.26 -38.72
N ASP A 208 -5.02 -2.11 -40.02
CA ASP A 208 -5.86 -2.93 -40.89
C ASP A 208 -5.54 -4.42 -40.71
N GLY A 209 -6.60 -5.22 -40.56
CA GLY A 209 -6.48 -6.65 -40.36
C GLY A 209 -6.16 -7.09 -38.90
N VAL A 210 -5.93 -6.14 -37.99
CA VAL A 210 -5.78 -6.42 -36.55
C VAL A 210 -7.13 -6.35 -35.87
N SER A 211 -7.41 -7.26 -34.95
CA SER A 211 -8.62 -7.22 -34.13
C SER A 211 -8.56 -6.06 -33.13
N VAL A 212 -9.55 -5.17 -33.17
CA VAL A 212 -9.71 -4.03 -32.25
C VAL A 212 -9.70 -4.51 -30.79
N SER A 213 -10.34 -5.65 -30.50
CA SER A 213 -10.36 -6.24 -29.15
C SER A 213 -8.97 -6.66 -28.69
N LYS A 214 -8.10 -7.16 -29.62
CA LYS A 214 -6.71 -7.51 -29.29
C LYS A 214 -5.89 -6.26 -28.98
N ALA A 215 -6.02 -5.22 -29.77
CA ALA A 215 -5.35 -3.93 -29.56
C ALA A 215 -5.80 -3.31 -28.22
N LEU A 216 -7.12 -3.27 -27.96
CA LEU A 216 -7.69 -2.76 -26.70
C LEU A 216 -7.16 -3.50 -25.47
N ASN A 217 -7.14 -4.83 -25.50
CA ASN A 217 -6.62 -5.63 -24.39
C ASN A 217 -5.13 -5.35 -24.16
N LYS A 218 -4.36 -5.13 -25.23
CA LYS A 218 -2.94 -4.81 -25.12
C LYS A 218 -2.72 -3.40 -24.56
N LEU A 219 -3.53 -2.43 -24.93
CA LEU A 219 -3.54 -1.09 -24.33
C LEU A 219 -3.82 -1.14 -22.83
N PHE A 220 -4.82 -1.90 -22.40
CA PHE A 220 -5.13 -2.08 -20.97
C PHE A 220 -4.01 -2.80 -20.20
N LEU A 221 -3.24 -3.65 -20.85
CA LEU A 221 -2.13 -4.38 -20.21
C LEU A 221 -0.89 -3.50 -20.06
N LEU A 222 -0.59 -2.66 -21.05
CA LEU A 222 0.67 -1.92 -21.15
C LEU A 222 0.55 -0.48 -20.66
N THR A 223 -0.66 0.03 -20.44
CA THR A 223 -0.90 1.40 -20.01
C THR A 223 -1.84 1.49 -18.83
N ASP A 224 -1.84 2.64 -18.15
CA ASP A 224 -2.77 2.94 -17.06
C ASP A 224 -4.19 3.33 -17.54
N LEU A 225 -4.56 3.05 -18.79
CA LEU A 225 -5.95 3.14 -19.27
C LEU A 225 -6.88 2.16 -18.54
N GLN A 226 -6.30 1.13 -17.93
CA GLN A 226 -6.92 0.33 -16.89
C GLN A 226 -5.97 0.27 -15.69
N SER A 227 -6.48 0.57 -14.51
CA SER A 227 -5.68 0.58 -13.27
C SER A 227 -6.44 -0.04 -12.10
N THR A 228 -5.86 -0.02 -10.90
CA THR A 228 -6.46 -0.60 -9.71
C THR A 228 -6.55 0.41 -8.57
N LEU A 229 -7.62 0.32 -7.80
CA LEU A 229 -7.87 1.12 -6.61
C LEU A 229 -8.14 0.22 -5.40
N SER A 230 -7.41 0.42 -4.31
CA SER A 230 -7.62 -0.28 -3.04
C SER A 230 -8.12 0.70 -1.99
N TYR A 231 -9.01 0.26 -1.12
CA TYR A 231 -9.36 1.01 0.09
C TYR A 231 -8.44 0.61 1.25
N ASN A 232 -8.08 1.61 2.06
CA ASN A 232 -7.44 1.46 3.35
C ASN A 232 -7.83 2.70 4.18
N MET A 233 -9.03 2.64 4.76
CA MET A 233 -9.72 3.78 5.35
C MET A 233 -9.31 4.02 6.81
N ASN A 234 -8.02 4.34 7.00
CA ASN A 234 -7.50 4.75 8.31
C ASN A 234 -7.80 6.24 8.53
N TYR A 235 -8.70 6.53 9.46
CA TYR A 235 -9.06 7.88 9.86
C TYR A 235 -8.73 8.14 11.32
N ILE A 236 -8.62 9.41 11.70
CA ILE A 236 -8.54 9.83 13.10
C ILE A 236 -9.96 10.18 13.54
N VAL A 237 -10.50 9.35 14.43
CA VAL A 237 -11.84 9.56 15.02
C VAL A 237 -11.65 9.84 16.50
N ASN A 238 -12.13 10.97 16.99
CA ASN A 238 -11.98 11.41 18.39
C ASN A 238 -10.51 11.35 18.88
N GLY A 239 -9.58 11.83 18.03
CA GLY A 239 -8.15 11.87 18.33
C GLY A 239 -7.42 10.52 18.21
N THR A 240 -8.11 9.43 17.90
CA THR A 240 -7.54 8.08 17.82
C THR A 240 -7.57 7.55 16.39
N PRO A 241 -6.46 7.01 15.86
CA PRO A 241 -6.43 6.34 14.57
C PRO A 241 -7.29 5.07 14.59
N LYS A 242 -8.19 4.95 13.64
CA LYS A 242 -9.11 3.81 13.49
C LYS A 242 -9.21 3.40 12.02
N LEU A 243 -9.19 2.11 11.75
CA LEU A 243 -9.62 1.57 10.46
C LEU A 243 -11.15 1.56 10.45
N CYS A 244 -11.75 2.44 9.65
CA CYS A 244 -13.18 2.70 9.64
C CYS A 244 -13.87 1.95 8.50
N SER A 245 -14.97 1.28 8.78
CA SER A 245 -15.95 0.88 7.77
C SER A 245 -16.67 2.11 7.20
N MET A 246 -17.45 1.94 6.12
CA MET A 246 -18.28 3.03 5.61
C MET A 246 -19.39 3.41 6.59
N VAL A 247 -19.90 2.46 7.35
CA VAL A 247 -20.87 2.70 8.43
C VAL A 247 -20.25 3.55 9.54
N ASP A 248 -19.02 3.22 10.00
CA ASP A 248 -18.29 4.03 10.98
C ASP A 248 -18.11 5.48 10.53
N LEU A 249 -17.81 5.69 9.24
CA LEU A 249 -17.62 7.05 8.70
C LEU A 249 -18.92 7.85 8.65
N LEU A 250 -20.04 7.20 8.31
CA LEU A 250 -21.36 7.83 8.34
C LEU A 250 -21.76 8.20 9.75
N HIS A 251 -21.57 7.30 10.73
CA HIS A 251 -21.79 7.62 12.14
C HIS A 251 -20.92 8.79 12.60
N ALA A 252 -19.61 8.73 12.35
CA ALA A 252 -18.71 9.81 12.74
C ALA A 252 -19.10 11.17 12.13
N TYR A 253 -19.62 11.18 10.91
CA TYR A 253 -20.13 12.40 10.28
C TYR A 253 -21.44 12.88 10.95
N VAL A 254 -22.42 12.01 11.15
CA VAL A 254 -23.72 12.37 11.74
C VAL A 254 -23.55 12.83 13.19
N ASP A 255 -22.77 12.10 14.00
CA ASP A 255 -22.49 12.46 15.40
C ASP A 255 -21.81 13.82 15.50
N HIS A 256 -20.84 14.09 14.61
CA HIS A 256 -20.18 15.39 14.56
C HIS A 256 -21.15 16.52 14.15
N GLN A 257 -22.05 16.28 13.20
CA GLN A 257 -23.04 17.26 12.80
C GLN A 257 -24.07 17.50 13.92
N GLU A 258 -24.42 16.49 14.70
CA GLU A 258 -25.27 16.64 15.89
C GLU A 258 -24.58 17.53 16.94
N GLU A 259 -23.29 17.29 17.24
CA GLU A 259 -22.49 18.09 18.16
C GLU A 259 -22.39 19.55 17.69
N VAL A 260 -22.08 19.80 16.43
CA VAL A 260 -22.03 21.14 15.83
C VAL A 260 -23.38 21.84 15.95
N LEU A 261 -24.50 21.15 15.68
CA LEU A 261 -25.85 21.72 15.80
C LEU A 261 -26.16 22.10 17.24
N VAL A 262 -25.86 21.22 18.21
CA VAL A 262 -26.08 21.48 19.63
C VAL A 262 -25.29 22.71 20.09
N ASN A 263 -24.00 22.78 19.77
CA ASN A 263 -23.14 23.90 20.15
C ASN A 263 -23.58 25.20 19.48
N ALA A 264 -23.92 25.18 18.18
CA ALA A 264 -24.43 26.36 17.49
C ALA A 264 -25.75 26.86 18.09
N THR A 265 -26.68 25.96 18.41
CA THR A 265 -27.97 26.28 18.99
C THR A 265 -27.80 26.83 20.41
N THR A 266 -26.86 26.28 21.19
CA THR A 266 -26.53 26.78 22.53
C THR A 266 -26.01 28.20 22.46
N PHE A 267 -25.05 28.48 21.58
CA PHE A 267 -24.51 29.82 21.36
C PHE A 267 -25.58 30.82 20.93
N ASP A 268 -26.43 30.44 19.97
CA ASP A 268 -27.51 31.31 19.48
C ASP A 268 -28.56 31.57 20.55
N LYS A 269 -28.88 30.55 21.38
CA LYS A 269 -29.77 30.69 22.56
C LYS A 269 -29.20 31.67 23.56
N GLU A 270 -27.97 31.50 24.01
CA GLU A 270 -27.30 32.36 24.97
C GLU A 270 -27.27 33.84 24.51
N LYS A 271 -26.92 34.04 23.24
CA LYS A 271 -26.91 35.37 22.61
C LYS A 271 -28.33 35.99 22.56
N ALA A 272 -29.35 35.18 22.30
CA ALA A 272 -30.73 35.62 22.28
C ALA A 272 -31.24 35.93 23.70
N GLU A 273 -30.85 35.13 24.70
CA GLU A 273 -31.18 35.38 26.13
C GLU A 273 -30.60 36.70 26.65
N VAL A 274 -29.31 36.95 26.36
CA VAL A 274 -28.66 38.23 26.69
C VAL A 274 -29.40 39.42 26.04
N ARG A 275 -29.80 39.29 24.77
CA ARG A 275 -30.53 40.33 24.08
C ARG A 275 -31.93 40.50 24.62
N ALA A 276 -32.67 39.44 24.90
CA ALA A 276 -34.01 39.48 25.50
C ALA A 276 -33.97 40.16 26.90
N HIS A 277 -32.99 39.82 27.71
CA HIS A 277 -32.76 40.42 29.01
C HIS A 277 -32.53 41.94 28.93
N ILE A 278 -31.70 42.40 27.99
CA ILE A 278 -31.51 43.84 27.74
C ILE A 278 -32.82 44.49 27.29
N LEU A 279 -33.59 43.87 26.41
CA LEU A 279 -34.86 44.40 25.91
C LEU A 279 -35.89 44.55 27.02
N GLU A 280 -35.96 43.63 27.99
CA GLU A 280 -36.84 43.71 29.14
C GLU A 280 -36.53 44.97 29.98
N GLY A 281 -35.26 45.25 30.22
CA GLY A 281 -34.82 46.48 30.90
C GLY A 281 -35.15 47.74 30.13
N LEU A 282 -34.94 47.75 28.80
CA LEU A 282 -35.27 48.90 27.96
C LEU A 282 -36.76 49.15 27.88
N ILE A 283 -37.63 48.17 27.84
CA ILE A 283 -39.08 48.28 27.85
C ILE A 283 -39.54 48.89 29.21
N ALA A 284 -39.01 48.37 30.33
CA ALA A 284 -39.32 48.91 31.67
C ALA A 284 -38.91 50.39 31.81
N ALA A 285 -37.81 50.80 31.18
CA ALA A 285 -37.37 52.18 31.16
C ALA A 285 -38.27 53.07 30.30
N VAL A 286 -38.68 52.56 29.10
CA VAL A 286 -39.59 53.35 28.23
C VAL A 286 -40.98 53.49 28.82
N ASP A 287 -41.45 52.50 29.60
CA ASP A 287 -42.75 52.59 30.33
C ASP A 287 -42.81 53.71 31.38
N LYS A 288 -41.63 54.06 31.92
CA LYS A 288 -41.48 55.12 32.96
C LYS A 288 -40.50 56.21 32.51
N ILE A 289 -40.56 56.55 31.22
CA ILE A 289 -39.51 57.36 30.60
C ILE A 289 -39.30 58.71 31.21
N ASP A 290 -40.37 59.40 31.61
CA ASP A 290 -40.29 60.75 32.23
C ASP A 290 -39.55 60.72 33.57
N GLU A 291 -39.84 59.72 34.40
CA GLU A 291 -39.16 59.51 35.69
C GLU A 291 -37.69 59.12 35.49
N VAL A 292 -37.38 58.23 34.49
CA VAL A 292 -36.01 57.82 34.11
C VAL A 292 -35.18 59.05 33.68
N ILE A 293 -35.76 59.94 32.85
CA ILE A 293 -35.09 61.16 32.41
C ILE A 293 -34.81 62.06 33.56
N ALA A 294 -35.83 62.28 34.47
CA ALA A 294 -35.67 63.08 35.63
C ALA A 294 -34.57 62.55 36.56
N LEU A 295 -34.52 61.25 36.80
CA LEU A 295 -33.55 60.60 37.64
C LEU A 295 -32.13 60.72 37.07
N ILE A 296 -31.94 60.53 35.75
CA ILE A 296 -30.66 60.73 35.09
C ILE A 296 -30.15 62.15 35.19
N LYS A 297 -31.04 63.14 34.99
CA LYS A 297 -30.71 64.57 35.14
C LYS A 297 -30.31 64.99 36.55
N GLN A 298 -30.86 64.35 37.60
CA GLN A 298 -30.53 64.56 38.97
C GLN A 298 -29.31 63.79 39.50
N SER A 299 -28.74 63.00 38.71
CA SER A 299 -27.58 62.15 39.06
C SER A 299 -26.28 62.94 38.91
N ALA A 300 -25.32 62.69 39.82
CA ALA A 300 -24.01 63.33 39.86
C ALA A 300 -23.09 62.87 38.71
N GLY A 301 -23.39 61.71 38.00
CA GLY A 301 -22.66 61.17 36.90
C GLY A 301 -23.19 59.80 36.49
N ARG A 302 -22.60 59.18 35.50
CA ARG A 302 -23.04 57.85 34.89
C ARG A 302 -23.13 56.77 35.96
N ALA A 303 -22.17 56.69 36.88
CA ALA A 303 -22.14 55.65 37.92
C ALA A 303 -23.27 55.81 38.92
N ASP A 304 -23.59 57.07 39.34
CA ASP A 304 -24.71 57.40 40.25
C ASP A 304 -26.06 57.15 39.56
N ALA A 305 -26.18 57.53 38.27
CA ALA A 305 -27.38 57.28 37.48
C ALA A 305 -27.66 55.79 37.33
N ARG A 306 -26.63 54.99 37.15
CA ARG A 306 -26.72 53.51 37.04
C ARG A 306 -27.30 52.92 38.33
N ILE A 307 -26.74 53.22 39.47
CA ILE A 307 -27.20 52.71 40.76
C ILE A 307 -28.69 53.13 41.04
N LYS A 308 -29.04 54.34 40.78
CA LYS A 308 -30.41 54.82 40.96
C LYS A 308 -31.39 54.14 39.98
N LEU A 309 -30.97 53.87 38.73
CA LEU A 309 -31.81 53.16 37.78
C LEU A 309 -32.04 51.72 38.20
N MET A 310 -31.01 51.08 38.73
CA MET A 310 -31.10 49.67 39.21
C MET A 310 -32.15 49.61 40.35
N ASP A 311 -32.11 50.50 41.30
CA ASP A 311 -33.07 50.53 42.40
C ASP A 311 -34.46 50.89 41.92
N PHE A 312 -34.62 51.90 41.06
CA PHE A 312 -35.92 52.45 40.63
C PHE A 312 -36.70 51.48 39.74
N LEU A 313 -36.00 50.81 38.78
CA LEU A 313 -36.62 49.91 37.82
C LEU A 313 -36.50 48.42 38.22
N SER A 314 -35.78 48.13 39.32
CA SER A 314 -35.41 46.75 39.69
C SER A 314 -34.72 46.01 38.58
N VAL A 315 -33.79 46.68 37.93
CA VAL A 315 -32.96 46.12 36.81
C VAL A 315 -31.54 45.90 37.28
N ASP A 316 -30.81 45.04 36.59
CA ASP A 316 -29.40 44.78 36.85
C ASP A 316 -28.46 45.81 36.19
N GLU A 317 -27.17 45.67 36.44
CA GLU A 317 -26.13 46.56 35.93
C GLU A 317 -26.06 46.56 34.39
N VAL A 318 -26.27 45.41 33.75
CA VAL A 318 -26.23 45.27 32.29
C VAL A 318 -27.41 46.03 31.65
N GLN A 319 -28.60 45.85 32.20
CA GLN A 319 -29.81 46.54 31.77
C GLN A 319 -29.72 48.05 32.04
N ALA A 320 -29.25 48.48 33.23
CA ALA A 320 -29.05 49.88 33.56
C ALA A 320 -28.04 50.56 32.62
N ASN A 321 -26.94 49.92 32.29
CA ASN A 321 -25.99 50.46 31.32
C ASN A 321 -26.60 50.57 29.91
N ALA A 322 -27.39 49.59 29.48
CA ALA A 322 -28.10 49.64 28.19
C ALA A 322 -29.13 50.76 28.12
N ILE A 323 -29.81 51.05 29.24
CA ILE A 323 -30.74 52.21 29.36
C ILE A 323 -29.98 53.53 29.22
N LEU A 324 -28.83 53.68 29.88
CA LEU A 324 -27.98 54.84 29.78
C LEU A 324 -27.35 55.08 28.40
N ASP A 325 -27.18 54.05 27.64
CA ASP A 325 -26.65 54.08 26.26
C ASP A 325 -27.75 54.27 25.20
N MET A 326 -29.02 54.33 25.61
CA MET A 326 -30.16 54.49 24.72
C MET A 326 -30.16 55.89 24.09
N LYS A 327 -30.32 55.95 22.78
CA LYS A 327 -30.42 57.22 22.04
C LYS A 327 -31.78 57.85 22.27
N LEU A 328 -31.83 59.20 22.54
CA LEU A 328 -33.05 59.93 22.75
C LEU A 328 -34.08 59.78 21.63
N GLY A 329 -33.64 59.59 20.40
CA GLY A 329 -34.54 59.35 19.26
C GLY A 329 -35.30 58.02 19.30
N LYS A 330 -34.91 57.05 20.18
CA LYS A 330 -35.59 55.76 20.36
C LYS A 330 -36.65 55.79 21.50
N LEU A 331 -37.13 56.94 21.90
CA LEU A 331 -38.11 57.14 23.01
C LEU A 331 -39.54 57.30 22.51
N THR A 332 -39.82 57.11 21.25
CA THR A 332 -41.13 57.26 20.65
C THR A 332 -42.05 56.07 20.93
N ARG A 333 -43.35 56.23 20.79
CA ARG A 333 -44.34 55.16 20.98
C ARG A 333 -44.11 54.01 19.92
N ILE A 334 -43.69 54.39 18.73
CA ILE A 334 -43.38 53.41 17.62
C ILE A 334 -42.17 52.56 18.01
N ASP A 335 -41.13 53.18 18.57
CA ASP A 335 -39.94 52.48 19.03
C ASP A 335 -40.25 51.48 20.18
N LYS A 336 -41.22 51.80 21.06
CA LYS A 336 -41.67 50.87 22.11
C LYS A 336 -42.29 49.60 21.50
N GLU A 337 -43.16 49.76 20.51
CA GLU A 337 -43.78 48.61 19.80
C GLU A 337 -42.75 47.75 19.13
N GLU A 338 -41.69 48.34 18.53
CA GLU A 338 -40.57 47.63 17.94
C GLU A 338 -39.80 46.81 18.99
N LEU A 339 -39.50 47.39 20.17
CA LEU A 339 -38.80 46.68 21.27
C LEU A 339 -39.63 45.49 21.80
N VAL A 340 -40.93 45.66 21.93
CA VAL A 340 -41.86 44.61 22.38
C VAL A 340 -41.94 43.49 21.36
N ASN A 341 -41.99 43.79 20.06
CA ASN A 341 -42.01 42.83 18.99
C ASN A 341 -40.66 42.07 18.92
N GLU A 342 -39.52 42.79 19.01
CA GLU A 342 -38.19 42.16 19.05
C GLU A 342 -38.09 41.21 20.26
N LEU A 343 -38.56 41.62 21.45
CA LEU A 343 -38.55 40.75 22.63
C LEU A 343 -39.38 39.48 22.42
N LYS A 344 -40.57 39.62 21.83
CA LYS A 344 -41.42 38.47 21.49
C LYS A 344 -40.74 37.51 20.54
N GLU A 345 -40.13 38.01 19.44
CA GLU A 345 -39.39 37.21 18.50
C GLU A 345 -38.21 36.50 19.17
N LYS A 346 -37.45 37.19 20.06
CA LYS A 346 -36.34 36.55 20.78
C LYS A 346 -36.84 35.45 21.73
N LYS A 347 -37.96 35.66 22.46
CA LYS A 347 -38.55 34.64 23.33
C LYS A 347 -39.03 33.40 22.53
N GLU A 348 -39.66 33.60 21.38
CA GLU A 348 -40.06 32.52 20.49
C GLU A 348 -38.83 31.76 19.92
N PHE A 349 -37.78 32.50 19.58
CA PHE A 349 -36.52 31.89 19.10
C PHE A 349 -35.83 31.09 20.21
N ILE A 350 -35.77 31.60 21.44
CA ILE A 350 -35.22 30.89 22.60
C ILE A 350 -36.01 29.59 22.85
N ALA A 351 -37.35 29.65 22.80
CA ALA A 351 -38.18 28.46 22.94
C ALA A 351 -37.87 27.38 21.90
N LYS A 352 -37.70 27.76 20.63
CA LYS A 352 -37.28 26.87 19.56
C LYS A 352 -35.90 26.29 19.81
N CYS A 353 -34.94 27.08 20.29
CA CYS A 353 -33.62 26.60 20.64
C CYS A 353 -33.68 25.55 21.76
N ILE A 354 -34.49 25.81 22.81
CA ILE A 354 -34.69 24.87 23.92
C ILE A 354 -35.29 23.54 23.39
N GLU A 355 -36.29 23.61 22.52
CA GLU A 355 -36.88 22.42 21.90
C GLU A 355 -35.85 21.59 21.15
N ILE A 356 -34.98 22.21 20.32
CA ILE A 356 -33.90 21.53 19.60
C ILE A 356 -32.89 20.89 20.57
N LEU A 357 -32.57 21.59 21.67
CA LEU A 357 -31.59 21.10 22.66
C LEU A 357 -32.13 19.95 23.51
N THR A 358 -33.42 19.91 23.80
CA THR A 358 -34.04 18.94 24.71
C THR A 358 -34.67 17.74 23.99
N ASP A 359 -35.24 17.94 22.80
CA ASP A 359 -35.92 16.93 22.04
C ASP A 359 -35.04 16.40 20.88
N LYS A 360 -34.69 15.09 20.97
CA LYS A 360 -33.88 14.41 19.94
C LYS A 360 -34.60 14.31 18.60
N GLU A 361 -35.92 14.13 18.58
CA GLU A 361 -36.66 14.02 17.31
C GLU A 361 -36.69 15.37 16.58
N VAL A 362 -36.88 16.49 17.32
CA VAL A 362 -36.82 17.82 16.74
C VAL A 362 -35.40 18.10 16.20
N ARG A 363 -34.38 17.73 16.96
CA ARG A 363 -32.98 17.88 16.57
C ARG A 363 -32.69 17.11 15.30
N ASN A 364 -33.14 15.82 15.20
CA ASN A 364 -33.01 15.01 14.01
C ASN A 364 -33.69 15.62 12.78
N LYS A 365 -34.88 16.17 12.93
CA LYS A 365 -35.58 16.88 11.84
C LYS A 365 -34.79 18.08 11.31
N VAL A 366 -34.16 18.84 12.21
CA VAL A 366 -33.31 19.97 11.83
C VAL A 366 -32.06 19.49 11.09
N LEU A 367 -31.40 18.42 11.55
CA LEU A 367 -30.25 17.82 10.87
C LEU A 367 -30.62 17.31 9.50
N ILE A 368 -31.70 16.56 9.37
CA ILE A 368 -32.21 16.06 8.08
C ILE A 368 -32.48 17.23 7.14
N SER A 369 -33.12 18.30 7.63
CA SER A 369 -33.38 19.49 6.81
C SER A 369 -32.10 20.14 6.29
N LYS A 370 -31.06 20.31 7.15
CA LYS A 370 -29.76 20.84 6.75
C LYS A 370 -29.06 19.96 5.71
N ILE A 371 -29.04 18.63 5.91
CA ILE A 371 -28.42 17.68 4.97
C ILE A 371 -29.23 17.61 3.66
N THR A 372 -30.55 17.69 3.73
CA THR A 372 -31.41 17.76 2.54
C THR A 372 -31.12 19.02 1.74
N GLN A 373 -31.03 20.18 2.40
CA GLN A 373 -30.67 21.43 1.73
C GLN A 373 -29.28 21.36 1.07
N LEU A 374 -28.30 20.76 1.75
CA LEU A 374 -26.97 20.50 1.19
C LEU A 374 -27.06 19.65 -0.08
N ARG A 375 -27.80 18.52 -0.02
CA ARG A 375 -28.02 17.62 -1.14
C ARG A 375 -28.68 18.33 -2.32
N ASP A 376 -29.76 19.05 -2.06
CA ASP A 376 -30.58 19.66 -3.14
C ASP A 376 -29.88 20.86 -3.78
N THR A 377 -29.00 21.55 -3.04
CA THR A 377 -28.27 22.71 -3.54
C THR A 377 -26.97 22.32 -4.27
N TYR A 378 -26.27 21.31 -3.80
CA TYR A 378 -24.89 20.97 -4.25
C TYR A 378 -24.73 19.56 -4.77
N GLY A 379 -25.73 18.71 -4.64
CA GLY A 379 -25.72 17.34 -5.16
C GLY A 379 -25.69 17.32 -6.67
N ASP A 380 -25.12 16.27 -7.22
CA ASP A 380 -25.03 16.04 -8.66
C ASP A 380 -25.22 14.54 -8.99
N ALA A 381 -25.39 14.27 -10.28
CA ALA A 381 -25.54 12.91 -10.76
C ALA A 381 -24.21 12.13 -10.67
N ARG A 382 -24.33 10.82 -10.52
CA ARG A 382 -23.18 9.89 -10.58
C ARG A 382 -22.53 9.97 -11.98
N ARG A 383 -21.21 9.99 -12.00
CA ARG A 383 -20.39 10.01 -13.22
C ARG A 383 -19.80 8.64 -13.55
N THR A 384 -19.48 7.85 -12.53
CA THR A 384 -18.79 6.56 -12.68
C THR A 384 -19.78 5.44 -12.94
N LYS A 385 -19.53 4.65 -13.99
CA LYS A 385 -20.27 3.42 -14.28
C LYS A 385 -19.81 2.28 -13.38
N LEU A 386 -20.74 1.51 -12.86
CA LEU A 386 -20.47 0.39 -11.96
C LEU A 386 -20.91 -0.89 -12.65
N LEU A 387 -19.95 -1.75 -12.96
CA LEU A 387 -20.18 -3.04 -13.59
C LEU A 387 -19.75 -4.18 -12.68
N ASN A 388 -20.35 -5.31 -12.88
CA ASN A 388 -19.95 -6.57 -12.26
C ASN A 388 -19.72 -7.56 -13.41
N THR A 389 -18.73 -7.27 -14.22
CA THR A 389 -18.29 -8.19 -15.25
C THR A 389 -17.48 -9.29 -14.58
N ASP A 390 -17.81 -10.55 -14.84
CA ASP A 390 -16.85 -11.64 -14.70
C ASP A 390 -15.75 -11.33 -15.73
N ILE A 391 -14.79 -10.54 -15.26
CA ILE A 391 -13.58 -10.33 -16.05
C ILE A 391 -13.02 -11.74 -16.20
N PRO A 392 -12.90 -12.31 -17.41
CA PRO A 392 -12.11 -13.51 -17.60
C PRO A 392 -10.84 -13.22 -16.83
N LYS A 393 -10.41 -14.13 -15.94
CA LYS A 393 -9.05 -14.05 -15.40
C LYS A 393 -8.24 -13.77 -16.63
N GLN A 394 -7.72 -12.52 -16.74
CA GLN A 394 -6.72 -12.27 -17.76
C GLN A 394 -5.76 -13.42 -17.54
N GLU A 395 -5.83 -14.43 -18.40
CA GLU A 395 -4.69 -15.25 -18.60
C GLU A 395 -3.63 -14.19 -18.81
N LYS A 396 -2.74 -14.06 -17.82
CA LYS A 396 -1.51 -13.34 -18.07
C LYS A 396 -1.06 -14.00 -19.34
N GLU A 397 -1.21 -13.31 -20.48
CA GLU A 397 -0.44 -13.70 -21.65
C GLU A 397 0.92 -13.87 -21.05
N VAL A 398 1.33 -15.10 -20.99
CA VAL A 398 2.68 -15.44 -20.61
C VAL A 398 3.47 -14.61 -21.60
N VAL A 399 4.04 -13.50 -21.11
CA VAL A 399 5.04 -12.79 -21.91
C VAL A 399 5.94 -13.93 -22.31
N VAL A 400 5.93 -14.27 -23.61
CA VAL A 400 6.75 -15.36 -24.12
C VAL A 400 8.15 -14.81 -24.03
N VAL A 401 8.73 -14.97 -22.82
CA VAL A 401 10.13 -14.66 -22.57
C VAL A 401 10.87 -15.54 -23.55
N GLU A 402 11.55 -14.95 -24.51
CA GLU A 402 12.39 -15.71 -25.42
C GLU A 402 13.37 -16.53 -24.57
N PRO A 403 13.41 -17.86 -24.77
CA PRO A 403 14.31 -18.71 -24.02
C PRO A 403 15.77 -18.34 -24.35
N LYS A 404 16.47 -17.73 -23.42
CA LYS A 404 17.89 -17.39 -23.51
C LYS A 404 18.62 -18.03 -22.34
N ASP A 405 19.64 -18.82 -22.66
CA ASP A 405 20.51 -19.39 -21.65
C ASP A 405 21.34 -18.30 -20.98
N CYS A 406 21.28 -18.24 -19.67
CA CYS A 406 22.03 -17.29 -18.89
C CYS A 406 22.60 -17.91 -17.61
N VAL A 407 23.45 -17.17 -16.93
CA VAL A 407 23.97 -17.51 -15.60
C VAL A 407 23.49 -16.45 -14.61
N VAL A 408 22.75 -16.87 -13.60
CA VAL A 408 22.40 -16.02 -12.47
C VAL A 408 23.54 -16.02 -11.47
N VAL A 409 23.96 -14.83 -11.05
CA VAL A 409 25.05 -14.63 -10.08
C VAL A 409 24.54 -13.80 -8.91
N VAL A 410 24.77 -14.30 -7.68
CA VAL A 410 24.48 -13.57 -6.43
C VAL A 410 25.77 -13.40 -5.63
N THR A 411 25.99 -12.22 -5.06
CA THR A 411 27.22 -11.87 -4.34
C THR A 411 27.00 -11.76 -2.83
N LYS A 412 28.10 -11.74 -2.07
CA LYS A 412 28.09 -11.57 -0.60
C LYS A 412 27.49 -10.22 -0.16
N LYS A 413 27.54 -9.21 -1.01
CA LYS A 413 26.87 -7.91 -0.76
C LYS A 413 25.37 -7.92 -1.09
N ASN A 414 24.79 -9.11 -1.36
CA ASN A 414 23.40 -9.29 -1.74
C ASN A 414 23.03 -8.55 -3.04
N THR A 415 23.95 -8.46 -3.98
CA THR A 415 23.66 -8.02 -5.34
C THR A 415 23.41 -9.22 -6.25
N ILE A 416 22.52 -9.05 -7.22
CA ILE A 416 22.12 -10.08 -8.17
C ILE A 416 22.20 -9.54 -9.61
N LYS A 417 22.59 -10.38 -10.54
CA LYS A 417 22.58 -10.11 -11.98
C LYS A 417 22.41 -11.41 -12.78
N ARG A 418 21.95 -11.32 -14.01
CA ARG A 418 22.07 -12.40 -15.01
C ARG A 418 23.09 -12.04 -16.06
N ILE A 419 23.80 -13.01 -16.58
CA ILE A 419 24.82 -12.85 -17.62
C ILE A 419 24.48 -13.84 -18.73
N ASP A 420 24.47 -13.41 -20.00
CA ASP A 420 24.26 -14.30 -21.14
C ASP A 420 25.30 -15.45 -21.09
N ALA A 421 24.84 -16.70 -21.23
CA ALA A 421 25.69 -17.88 -21.13
C ALA A 421 26.83 -17.86 -22.12
N LYS A 422 26.67 -17.27 -23.32
CA LYS A 422 27.71 -17.10 -24.33
C LYS A 422 28.81 -16.15 -23.88
N ASN A 423 28.47 -15.18 -23.07
CA ASN A 423 29.40 -14.18 -22.55
C ASN A 423 29.99 -14.54 -21.18
N PHE A 424 29.41 -15.53 -20.50
CA PHE A 424 29.94 -16.14 -19.28
C PHE A 424 31.09 -17.07 -19.63
N LYS A 425 32.21 -16.49 -20.06
CA LYS A 425 33.46 -17.27 -20.25
C LYS A 425 34.16 -17.35 -18.91
N ALA A 426 34.24 -18.55 -18.40
CA ALA A 426 35.16 -18.90 -17.34
C ALA A 426 36.59 -18.58 -17.81
N GLN A 427 37.11 -17.42 -17.39
CA GLN A 427 38.51 -17.06 -17.70
C GLN A 427 39.43 -17.92 -16.84
N LYS A 428 40.43 -18.53 -17.51
CA LYS A 428 41.45 -19.35 -16.86
C LYS A 428 42.29 -18.65 -15.78
N ARG A 429 42.17 -17.36 -15.60
CA ARG A 429 42.78 -16.56 -14.51
C ARG A 429 42.09 -15.19 -14.39
N ASN A 430 41.64 -14.91 -13.18
CA ASN A 430 41.11 -13.62 -12.65
C ASN A 430 39.73 -13.17 -13.13
N THR A 431 38.84 -13.05 -12.14
CA THR A 431 37.58 -12.33 -12.12
C THR A 431 36.41 -13.00 -12.82
N THR A 432 35.75 -13.88 -12.13
CA THR A 432 34.31 -14.10 -12.32
C THR A 432 33.57 -12.83 -12.00
N GLY A 433 33.23 -12.06 -12.99
CA GLY A 433 32.09 -11.14 -13.05
C GLY A 433 31.80 -10.18 -11.91
N VAL A 434 32.77 -9.83 -11.05
CA VAL A 434 32.55 -8.91 -9.92
C VAL A 434 33.76 -7.97 -9.80
N LYS A 435 33.53 -6.67 -9.58
CA LYS A 435 34.60 -5.72 -9.28
C LYS A 435 35.37 -6.17 -8.05
N THR A 436 36.68 -5.92 -8.04
CA THR A 436 37.58 -6.16 -6.92
C THR A 436 36.92 -5.81 -5.56
N GLY A 437 36.69 -6.87 -4.72
CA GLY A 437 36.21 -6.72 -3.35
C GLY A 437 34.81 -7.26 -3.05
N ASP A 438 34.11 -7.89 -3.99
CA ASP A 438 32.89 -8.65 -3.71
C ASP A 438 33.09 -10.13 -4.07
N ILE A 439 32.31 -11.03 -3.45
CA ILE A 439 32.49 -12.47 -3.53
C ILE A 439 31.21 -13.10 -4.06
N VAL A 440 31.34 -13.98 -5.06
CA VAL A 440 30.21 -14.77 -5.56
C VAL A 440 29.80 -15.80 -4.51
N LEU A 441 28.56 -15.75 -4.06
CA LEU A 441 27.96 -16.74 -3.16
C LEU A 441 27.23 -17.84 -3.93
N PHE A 442 26.58 -17.47 -5.01
CA PHE A 442 25.79 -18.38 -5.82
C PHE A 442 25.96 -18.03 -7.30
N SER A 443 26.13 -19.05 -8.12
CA SER A 443 26.08 -18.94 -9.57
C SER A 443 25.46 -20.22 -10.14
N GLN A 444 24.47 -20.08 -11.00
CA GLN A 444 23.81 -21.23 -11.62
C GLN A 444 23.44 -20.92 -13.08
N LYS A 445 23.75 -21.84 -13.98
CA LYS A 445 23.28 -21.79 -15.36
C LYS A 445 21.79 -22.09 -15.38
N THR A 446 21.01 -21.26 -16.06
CA THR A 446 19.57 -21.32 -16.12
C THR A 446 19.07 -20.68 -17.41
N ASN A 447 17.77 -20.59 -17.59
CA ASN A 447 17.12 -19.95 -18.73
C ASN A 447 16.30 -18.75 -18.27
N THR A 448 16.08 -17.75 -19.13
CA THR A 448 15.25 -16.59 -18.82
C THR A 448 13.82 -16.97 -18.42
N GLN A 449 13.31 -18.12 -18.89
CA GLN A 449 11.96 -18.62 -18.53
C GLN A 449 11.90 -19.32 -17.17
N ASP A 450 13.05 -19.61 -16.55
CA ASP A 450 13.13 -20.27 -15.26
C ASP A 450 12.82 -19.32 -14.10
N THR A 451 12.61 -19.89 -12.92
CA THR A 451 12.34 -19.14 -11.71
C THR A 451 13.47 -19.33 -10.71
N LEU A 452 14.08 -18.22 -10.27
CA LEU A 452 14.98 -18.21 -9.12
C LEU A 452 14.16 -18.27 -7.85
N MET A 453 14.45 -19.24 -7.00
CA MET A 453 13.90 -19.36 -5.64
C MET A 453 14.93 -18.88 -4.63
N VAL A 454 14.55 -17.95 -3.78
CA VAL A 454 15.39 -17.35 -2.75
C VAL A 454 14.83 -17.73 -1.39
N PHE A 455 15.64 -18.34 -0.54
CA PHE A 455 15.28 -18.75 0.81
C PHE A 455 15.98 -17.86 1.83
N SER A 456 15.25 -17.43 2.84
CA SER A 456 15.73 -16.43 3.80
C SER A 456 16.07 -16.99 5.16
N SER A 457 16.77 -16.18 5.97
CA SER A 457 17.12 -16.50 7.36
C SER A 457 15.90 -16.68 8.29
N LYS A 458 14.72 -16.23 7.86
CA LYS A 458 13.45 -16.45 8.58
C LYS A 458 12.68 -17.68 8.09
N GLY A 459 13.27 -18.51 7.22
CA GLY A 459 12.64 -19.69 6.67
C GLY A 459 11.56 -19.39 5.63
N LYS A 460 11.54 -18.18 5.06
CA LYS A 460 10.66 -17.80 3.97
C LYS A 460 11.29 -18.12 2.61
N MET A 461 10.43 -18.30 1.63
CA MET A 461 10.79 -18.48 0.22
C MET A 461 10.16 -17.37 -0.61
N TYR A 462 10.95 -16.87 -1.54
CA TYR A 462 10.58 -15.89 -2.56
C TYR A 462 10.86 -16.45 -3.94
N ARG A 463 10.08 -16.03 -4.94
CA ARG A 463 10.29 -16.38 -6.35
C ARG A 463 10.58 -15.13 -7.16
N VAL A 464 11.56 -15.20 -8.03
CA VAL A 464 11.89 -14.15 -9.01
C VAL A 464 12.01 -14.82 -10.37
N LEU A 465 11.22 -14.41 -11.35
CA LEU A 465 11.41 -14.86 -12.72
C LEU A 465 12.81 -14.42 -13.18
N VAL A 466 13.59 -15.31 -13.78
CA VAL A 466 14.97 -15.01 -14.17
C VAL A 466 15.04 -13.85 -15.15
N ASP A 467 14.05 -13.70 -16.01
CA ASP A 467 13.96 -12.56 -16.93
C ASP A 467 13.84 -11.20 -16.22
N ASN A 468 13.24 -11.14 -15.03
CA ASN A 468 13.15 -9.92 -14.21
C ASN A 468 14.47 -9.54 -13.53
N ILE A 469 15.48 -10.42 -13.58
CA ILE A 469 16.82 -10.12 -13.04
C ILE A 469 17.56 -9.26 -14.07
N PRO A 470 18.04 -8.05 -13.71
CA PRO A 470 18.74 -7.18 -14.64
C PRO A 470 19.92 -7.87 -15.31
N GLU A 471 20.02 -7.73 -16.63
CA GLU A 471 21.15 -8.23 -17.39
C GLU A 471 22.41 -7.40 -17.09
N GLY A 472 23.50 -8.08 -16.89
CA GLY A 472 24.78 -7.50 -16.56
C GLY A 472 25.94 -8.11 -17.33
N THR A 473 27.06 -7.45 -17.35
CA THR A 473 28.32 -7.99 -17.87
C THR A 473 29.11 -8.69 -16.76
N ASN A 474 30.16 -9.39 -17.13
CA ASN A 474 31.09 -9.97 -16.16
C ASN A 474 31.67 -8.95 -15.19
N ALA A 475 31.82 -7.69 -15.58
CA ALA A 475 32.40 -6.61 -14.78
C ALA A 475 31.37 -5.74 -14.03
N SER A 476 30.08 -5.89 -14.26
CA SER A 476 29.03 -5.08 -13.58
C SER A 476 28.81 -5.50 -12.12
N ASN A 477 28.41 -4.57 -11.25
CA ASN A 477 28.19 -4.86 -9.83
C ASN A 477 26.90 -5.62 -9.53
N GLY A 478 25.97 -5.73 -10.48
CA GLY A 478 24.62 -6.22 -10.23
C GLY A 478 23.72 -5.22 -9.50
N THR A 479 22.48 -5.62 -9.25
CA THR A 479 21.45 -4.82 -8.57
C THR A 479 21.19 -5.40 -7.18
N PRO A 480 20.94 -4.59 -6.13
CA PRO A 480 20.58 -5.13 -4.83
C PRO A 480 19.35 -6.04 -4.91
N ILE A 481 19.42 -7.23 -4.33
CA ILE A 481 18.32 -8.21 -4.39
C ILE A 481 17.03 -7.69 -3.75
N SER A 482 17.15 -6.71 -2.84
CA SER A 482 16.03 -6.02 -2.22
C SER A 482 15.17 -5.21 -3.19
N THR A 483 15.64 -4.93 -4.41
CA THR A 483 14.82 -4.30 -5.46
C THR A 483 13.83 -5.28 -6.09
N LEU A 484 14.11 -6.58 -6.01
CA LEU A 484 13.29 -7.65 -6.57
C LEU A 484 12.42 -8.34 -5.49
N ILE A 485 12.85 -8.31 -4.23
CA ILE A 485 12.26 -9.04 -3.10
C ILE A 485 12.09 -8.09 -1.91
N GLU A 486 10.90 -8.09 -1.31
CA GLU A 486 10.59 -7.33 -0.10
C GLU A 486 10.91 -8.18 1.15
N PHE A 487 12.15 -8.08 1.65
CA PHE A 487 12.54 -8.73 2.90
C PHE A 487 11.97 -7.99 4.12
N GLU A 488 11.63 -8.75 5.15
CA GLU A 488 11.30 -8.18 6.46
C GLU A 488 12.53 -7.59 7.15
N ASN A 489 12.29 -6.75 8.18
CA ASN A 489 13.39 -6.17 8.94
C ASN A 489 14.29 -7.26 9.56
N GLY A 490 15.60 -7.17 9.30
CA GLY A 490 16.60 -8.14 9.75
C GLY A 490 16.65 -9.46 8.97
N GLU A 491 15.79 -9.67 7.97
CA GLU A 491 15.80 -10.85 7.11
C GLU A 491 16.90 -10.77 6.05
N LYS A 492 17.58 -11.90 5.79
CA LYS A 492 18.68 -12.00 4.82
C LYS A 492 18.47 -13.22 3.91
N PRO A 493 18.87 -13.16 2.65
CA PRO A 493 18.91 -14.34 1.78
C PRO A 493 19.98 -15.32 2.29
N MET A 494 19.68 -16.62 2.27
CA MET A 494 20.56 -17.69 2.78
C MET A 494 20.88 -18.74 1.74
N ALA A 495 19.89 -19.15 0.95
CA ALA A 495 20.07 -20.16 -0.09
C ALA A 495 19.33 -19.76 -1.37
N PHE A 496 19.82 -20.25 -2.48
CA PHE A 496 19.32 -19.96 -3.82
C PHE A 496 19.25 -21.25 -4.62
N THR A 497 18.24 -21.39 -5.47
CA THR A 497 18.17 -22.45 -6.48
C THR A 497 17.28 -21.99 -7.63
N THR A 498 17.49 -22.50 -8.83
CA THR A 498 16.61 -22.22 -9.97
C THR A 498 15.71 -23.41 -10.26
N MET A 499 14.47 -23.13 -10.56
CA MET A 499 13.47 -24.12 -10.98
C MET A 499 13.18 -23.92 -12.45
N THR A 500 13.41 -24.95 -13.24
CA THR A 500 13.04 -24.94 -14.66
C THR A 500 11.53 -24.94 -14.83
N ARG A 501 11.04 -24.27 -15.88
CA ARG A 501 9.59 -24.15 -16.15
C ARG A 501 8.93 -25.54 -16.31
N ASP A 502 9.61 -26.46 -16.96
CA ASP A 502 9.12 -27.81 -17.25
C ASP A 502 9.79 -28.86 -16.34
N THR A 503 9.96 -28.51 -15.06
CA THR A 503 10.57 -29.43 -14.10
C THR A 503 9.72 -30.68 -13.90
N ASP A 504 10.33 -31.84 -13.95
CA ASP A 504 9.75 -33.12 -13.54
C ASP A 504 9.86 -33.40 -12.06
N LYS A 505 10.49 -32.47 -11.29
CA LYS A 505 10.68 -32.57 -9.84
C LYS A 505 9.39 -32.36 -9.10
N LYS A 506 9.15 -33.19 -8.10
CA LYS A 506 7.91 -33.20 -7.30
C LYS A 506 8.09 -32.61 -5.91
N PHE A 507 9.31 -32.56 -5.40
CA PHE A 507 9.60 -32.18 -4.01
C PHE A 507 10.74 -31.19 -3.90
N ILE A 508 10.66 -30.33 -2.90
CA ILE A 508 11.75 -29.52 -2.37
C ILE A 508 12.33 -30.24 -1.15
N PHE A 509 13.64 -30.37 -1.11
CA PHE A 509 14.39 -30.91 0.02
C PHE A 509 15.17 -29.78 0.71
N PHE A 510 15.01 -29.68 2.01
CA PHE A 510 15.70 -28.72 2.88
C PHE A 510 16.66 -29.46 3.79
N ALA A 511 17.82 -28.91 4.01
CA ALA A 511 18.77 -29.32 5.04
C ALA A 511 19.17 -28.12 5.90
N THR A 512 19.19 -28.30 7.23
CA THR A 512 19.62 -27.25 8.17
C THR A 512 21.04 -27.53 8.66
N LYS A 513 21.71 -26.50 9.17
CA LYS A 513 23.07 -26.62 9.72
C LYS A 513 23.17 -27.65 10.82
N ASN A 514 22.15 -27.81 11.65
CA ASN A 514 22.11 -28.78 12.74
C ASN A 514 21.68 -30.20 12.30
N GLY A 515 21.60 -30.45 10.98
CA GLY A 515 21.33 -31.77 10.43
C GLY A 515 19.86 -32.18 10.43
N THR A 516 18.93 -31.26 10.57
CA THR A 516 17.51 -31.48 10.32
C THR A 516 17.25 -31.45 8.83
N ILE A 517 16.40 -32.34 8.33
CA ILE A 517 16.02 -32.43 6.91
C ILE A 517 14.50 -32.42 6.76
N LYS A 518 14.03 -31.95 5.62
CA LYS A 518 12.61 -31.86 5.34
C LYS A 518 12.34 -32.05 3.83
N LYS A 519 11.28 -32.79 3.50
CA LYS A 519 10.78 -32.99 2.15
C LYS A 519 9.35 -32.45 2.05
N VAL A 520 9.08 -31.55 1.10
CA VAL A 520 7.77 -30.89 0.90
C VAL A 520 7.36 -31.02 -0.56
N SER A 521 6.07 -31.22 -0.84
CA SER A 521 5.56 -31.21 -2.21
C SER A 521 5.70 -29.82 -2.84
N LEU A 522 6.09 -29.73 -4.11
CA LEU A 522 6.16 -28.47 -4.85
C LEU A 522 4.79 -27.77 -4.96
N ASP A 523 3.68 -28.54 -5.00
CA ASP A 523 2.32 -28.02 -5.09
C ASP A 523 1.94 -27.12 -3.89
N GLU A 524 2.59 -27.35 -2.73
CA GLU A 524 2.42 -26.49 -1.53
C GLU A 524 2.87 -25.03 -1.76
N TYR A 525 3.62 -24.78 -2.83
CA TYR A 525 4.22 -23.50 -3.15
C TYR A 525 3.60 -22.80 -4.38
N ASP A 526 2.55 -23.34 -4.99
CA ASP A 526 1.92 -22.77 -6.20
C ASP A 526 1.28 -21.38 -5.97
N LYS A 527 0.73 -21.14 -4.76
CA LYS A 527 0.09 -19.88 -4.41
C LYS A 527 1.08 -18.93 -3.74
N MET A 528 1.77 -18.13 -4.53
CA MET A 528 2.76 -17.18 -4.01
C MET A 528 2.23 -15.77 -3.79
N LYS A 529 2.70 -15.15 -2.68
CA LYS A 529 2.57 -13.72 -2.40
C LYS A 529 3.93 -13.03 -2.62
N ARG A 530 3.93 -11.77 -3.04
CA ARG A 530 5.14 -10.96 -3.20
C ARG A 530 5.94 -10.80 -1.89
N THR A 531 5.27 -10.89 -0.74
CA THR A 531 5.84 -10.86 0.60
C THR A 531 6.50 -12.18 1.05
N GLY A 532 6.64 -13.16 0.14
CA GLY A 532 7.16 -14.48 0.43
C GLY A 532 6.17 -15.37 1.20
N ILE A 533 6.53 -16.64 1.34
CA ILE A 533 5.77 -17.64 2.11
C ILE A 533 6.72 -18.42 3.02
N ILE A 534 6.24 -18.86 4.17
CA ILE A 534 7.01 -19.72 5.07
C ILE A 534 7.28 -21.06 4.34
N ALA A 535 8.55 -21.42 4.18
CA ALA A 535 9.00 -22.63 3.54
C ALA A 535 9.48 -23.68 4.55
N ILE A 536 10.07 -23.24 5.66
CA ILE A 536 10.54 -24.10 6.76
C ILE A 536 10.46 -23.31 8.06
N SER A 537 10.13 -24.00 9.18
CA SER A 537 10.28 -23.46 10.53
C SER A 537 11.53 -24.05 11.16
N PHE A 538 12.40 -23.18 11.68
CA PHE A 538 13.64 -23.62 12.33
C PHE A 538 13.39 -23.98 13.81
N LYS A 539 14.22 -24.87 14.36
CA LYS A 539 14.42 -25.02 15.80
C LYS A 539 15.30 -23.87 16.30
N ASP A 540 15.20 -23.55 17.58
CA ASP A 540 16.00 -22.47 18.17
C ASP A 540 17.50 -22.63 17.88
N GLY A 541 18.10 -21.59 17.30
CA GLY A 541 19.52 -21.55 16.96
C GLY A 541 19.93 -22.34 15.71
N ASP A 542 18.96 -22.87 14.92
CA ASP A 542 19.25 -23.56 13.66
C ASP A 542 19.08 -22.61 12.46
N GLU A 543 19.78 -22.89 11.38
CA GLU A 543 19.76 -22.12 10.15
C GLU A 543 19.72 -23.05 8.93
N LEU A 544 19.25 -22.51 7.80
CA LEU A 544 19.28 -23.22 6.53
C LEU A 544 20.72 -23.45 6.09
N ALA A 545 21.03 -24.69 5.70
CA ALA A 545 22.31 -25.04 5.13
C ALA A 545 22.20 -25.13 3.59
N ASP A 546 21.19 -25.83 3.08
CA ASP A 546 21.05 -26.06 1.66
C ASP A 546 19.61 -26.41 1.27
N VAL A 547 19.26 -26.19 -0.01
CA VAL A 547 17.94 -26.48 -0.60
C VAL A 547 18.12 -27.03 -2.00
N THR A 548 17.45 -28.13 -2.33
CA THR A 548 17.48 -28.69 -3.66
C THR A 548 16.14 -29.30 -4.07
N PHE A 549 15.96 -29.57 -5.38
CA PHE A 549 14.77 -30.23 -5.92
C PHE A 549 15.04 -31.72 -6.13
N ILE A 550 14.09 -32.54 -5.70
CA ILE A 550 14.22 -33.99 -5.79
C ILE A 550 12.91 -34.65 -6.26
N ASN A 551 13.02 -35.89 -6.71
CA ASN A 551 11.91 -36.84 -6.81
C ASN A 551 11.99 -37.85 -5.67
N GLN A 552 12.65 -38.96 -5.92
CA GLN A 552 12.88 -40.02 -4.93
C GLN A 552 14.35 -40.47 -4.95
N GLU A 553 15.25 -39.57 -5.30
CA GLU A 553 16.69 -39.84 -5.36
C GLU A 553 17.26 -40.16 -3.96
N GLN A 554 18.46 -40.76 -3.95
CA GLN A 554 19.25 -40.82 -2.74
C GLN A 554 19.86 -39.43 -2.47
N MET A 555 20.02 -39.10 -1.20
CA MET A 555 20.63 -37.85 -0.76
C MET A 555 21.94 -38.08 -0.04
N LEU A 556 22.86 -37.17 -0.28
CA LEU A 556 24.12 -37.06 0.43
C LEU A 556 24.16 -35.77 1.25
N LEU A 557 24.27 -35.86 2.57
CA LEU A 557 24.60 -34.71 3.42
C LEU A 557 26.09 -34.71 3.70
N VAL A 558 26.72 -33.56 3.51
CA VAL A 558 28.14 -33.36 3.80
C VAL A 558 28.30 -32.32 4.88
N THR A 559 29.19 -32.57 5.86
CA THR A 559 29.46 -31.66 6.96
C THR A 559 30.76 -30.88 6.78
N LYS A 560 30.85 -29.76 7.47
CA LYS A 560 32.04 -28.90 7.50
C LYS A 560 33.32 -29.67 7.89
N ASN A 561 33.20 -30.58 8.85
CA ASN A 561 34.35 -31.34 9.37
C ASN A 561 34.61 -32.66 8.65
N GLY A 562 34.05 -32.82 7.45
CA GLY A 562 34.38 -33.90 6.55
C GLY A 562 33.61 -35.20 6.75
N MET A 563 32.50 -35.18 7.47
CA MET A 563 31.60 -36.34 7.53
C MET A 563 30.57 -36.28 6.39
N ALA A 564 30.14 -37.43 5.92
CA ALA A 564 29.10 -37.55 4.90
C ALA A 564 28.18 -38.74 5.19
N ILE A 565 26.86 -38.57 4.97
CA ILE A 565 25.89 -39.65 5.08
C ILE A 565 25.05 -39.74 3.80
N ARG A 566 24.97 -40.94 3.21
CA ARG A 566 24.17 -41.28 2.05
C ARG A 566 22.94 -42.06 2.49
N PHE A 567 21.74 -41.62 2.11
CA PHE A 567 20.49 -42.28 2.47
C PHE A 567 19.40 -42.09 1.39
N GLY A 568 18.38 -42.96 1.41
CA GLY A 568 17.26 -42.93 0.48
C GLY A 568 16.17 -41.91 0.95
N THR A 569 15.55 -41.24 0.02
CA THR A 569 14.47 -40.26 0.31
C THR A 569 13.06 -40.84 0.22
N ALA A 570 12.91 -42.07 -0.32
CA ALA A 570 11.61 -42.71 -0.54
C ALA A 570 10.81 -42.86 0.76
N GLU A 571 11.47 -43.23 1.85
CA GLU A 571 10.85 -43.46 3.17
C GLU A 571 10.73 -42.18 4.00
N MET A 572 11.16 -41.05 3.48
CA MET A 572 10.98 -39.77 4.21
C MET A 572 9.52 -39.32 4.17
N PRO A 573 8.97 -38.88 5.31
CA PRO A 573 7.62 -38.30 5.31
C PRO A 573 7.59 -37.03 4.47
N ILE A 574 6.54 -36.87 3.69
CA ILE A 574 6.21 -35.58 3.06
C ILE A 574 5.63 -34.70 4.15
N SER A 575 6.28 -33.59 4.42
CA SER A 575 5.95 -32.65 5.49
C SER A 575 5.18 -31.46 4.94
N SER A 576 4.34 -30.84 5.78
CA SER A 576 3.73 -29.56 5.44
C SER A 576 4.78 -28.45 5.39
N ARG A 577 4.45 -27.38 4.69
CA ARG A 577 5.33 -26.21 4.49
C ARG A 577 5.83 -25.59 5.80
N THR A 578 5.03 -25.56 6.85
CA THR A 578 5.38 -24.97 8.16
C THR A 578 6.05 -25.92 9.15
N ALA A 579 6.24 -27.20 8.81
CA ALA A 579 6.87 -28.18 9.69
C ALA A 579 8.37 -27.91 9.88
N GLN A 580 8.94 -28.38 10.99
CA GLN A 580 10.36 -28.26 11.31
C GLN A 580 11.25 -29.31 10.62
N GLY A 581 10.68 -30.45 10.21
CA GLY A 581 11.41 -31.56 9.61
C GLY A 581 11.81 -32.66 10.60
N VAL A 582 12.67 -33.58 10.12
CA VAL A 582 13.13 -34.78 10.82
C VAL A 582 14.67 -34.81 10.87
N LYS A 583 15.24 -35.62 11.75
CA LYS A 583 16.71 -35.78 11.83
C LYS A 583 17.27 -36.48 10.60
N GLY A 584 18.18 -35.81 9.89
CA GLY A 584 18.89 -36.32 8.74
C GLY A 584 20.24 -36.94 9.10
N MET A 585 21.01 -36.28 9.96
CA MET A 585 22.34 -36.69 10.38
C MET A 585 22.58 -36.42 11.86
N LYS A 586 23.39 -37.25 12.55
CA LYS A 586 23.88 -36.96 13.88
C LYS A 586 25.26 -36.33 13.77
N LEU A 587 25.34 -35.04 14.15
CA LEU A 587 26.58 -34.28 14.08
C LEU A 587 27.46 -34.52 15.31
N ASN A 588 28.77 -34.35 15.13
CA ASN A 588 29.71 -34.18 16.23
C ASN A 588 29.65 -32.76 16.78
N ASP A 589 30.16 -32.53 17.98
CA ASP A 589 30.14 -31.21 18.61
C ASP A 589 30.89 -30.18 17.75
N GLY A 590 30.25 -29.05 17.49
CA GLY A 590 30.80 -27.96 16.67
C GLY A 590 30.82 -28.22 15.16
N ASP A 591 30.23 -29.31 14.66
CA ASP A 591 30.10 -29.61 13.24
C ASP A 591 28.75 -29.15 12.69
N ASN A 592 28.69 -28.81 11.40
CA ASN A 592 27.50 -28.35 10.70
C ASN A 592 27.39 -29.00 9.33
N VAL A 593 26.16 -29.23 8.87
CA VAL A 593 25.90 -29.58 7.45
C VAL A 593 26.18 -28.35 6.60
N ILE A 594 26.84 -28.56 5.44
CA ILE A 594 27.20 -27.51 4.48
C ILE A 594 26.65 -27.77 3.08
N ALA A 595 26.30 -29.03 2.74
CA ALA A 595 25.73 -29.37 1.45
C ALA A 595 24.72 -30.51 1.56
N ALA A 596 23.69 -30.49 0.72
CA ALA A 596 22.68 -31.54 0.58
C ALA A 596 22.49 -31.85 -0.89
N LEU A 597 23.17 -32.92 -1.37
CA LEU A 597 23.35 -33.22 -2.76
C LEU A 597 22.44 -34.38 -3.18
N PRO A 598 21.60 -34.23 -4.21
CA PRO A 598 20.89 -35.37 -4.81
C PRO A 598 21.84 -36.24 -5.60
N ILE A 599 21.73 -37.55 -5.43
CA ILE A 599 22.47 -38.52 -6.20
C ILE A 599 21.55 -39.02 -7.31
N VAL A 600 21.84 -38.59 -8.54
CA VAL A 600 21.08 -39.00 -9.74
C VAL A 600 21.65 -40.30 -10.28
N ASP A 601 22.98 -40.40 -10.40
CA ASP A 601 23.69 -41.61 -10.79
C ASP A 601 24.74 -41.95 -9.73
N PRO A 602 24.71 -43.15 -9.13
CA PRO A 602 25.73 -43.58 -8.18
C PRO A 602 27.14 -43.64 -8.74
N ALA A 603 27.30 -43.70 -10.07
CA ALA A 603 28.58 -43.65 -10.73
C ALA A 603 29.21 -42.26 -10.85
N ASP A 604 28.44 -41.20 -10.50
CA ASP A 604 28.96 -39.85 -10.44
C ASP A 604 29.99 -39.68 -9.31
N TYR A 605 30.73 -38.59 -9.36
CA TYR A 605 31.76 -38.31 -8.34
C TYR A 605 31.27 -37.27 -7.34
N LEU A 606 31.74 -37.38 -6.10
CA LEU A 606 31.68 -36.33 -5.10
C LEU A 606 32.95 -35.49 -5.17
N ALA A 607 32.86 -34.25 -5.63
CA ALA A 607 33.94 -33.28 -5.53
C ALA A 607 33.89 -32.58 -4.16
N ILE A 608 35.05 -32.50 -3.53
CA ILE A 608 35.21 -31.86 -2.22
C ILE A 608 36.37 -30.86 -2.30
N VAL A 609 36.15 -29.64 -1.81
CA VAL A 609 37.20 -28.62 -1.72
C VAL A 609 37.27 -28.13 -0.30
N SER A 610 38.46 -28.12 0.28
CA SER A 610 38.71 -27.62 1.63
C SER A 610 38.82 -26.09 1.65
N LYS A 611 38.67 -25.53 2.82
CA LYS A 611 38.82 -24.10 3.05
C LYS A 611 40.20 -23.57 2.62
N ASN A 612 41.23 -24.42 2.68
CA ASN A 612 42.62 -24.06 2.31
C ASN A 612 42.94 -24.33 0.80
N GLY A 613 41.90 -24.56 -0.02
CA GLY A 613 42.08 -24.74 -1.47
C GLY A 613 42.60 -26.10 -1.92
N LEU A 614 42.65 -27.10 -1.04
CA LEU A 614 42.91 -28.47 -1.42
C LEU A 614 41.61 -29.15 -1.86
N GLY A 615 41.62 -29.91 -2.93
CA GLY A 615 40.42 -30.59 -3.41
C GLY A 615 40.70 -31.92 -4.10
N LYS A 616 39.65 -32.72 -4.19
CA LYS A 616 39.61 -34.02 -4.82
C LYS A 616 38.21 -34.33 -5.34
N LYS A 617 38.10 -35.35 -6.18
CA LYS A 617 36.87 -36.08 -6.40
C LYS A 617 37.04 -37.54 -5.91
N MET A 618 35.93 -38.13 -5.46
CA MET A 618 35.86 -39.53 -5.05
C MET A 618 34.59 -40.18 -5.61
N GLN A 619 34.60 -41.51 -5.72
CA GLN A 619 33.44 -42.27 -6.12
C GLN A 619 32.34 -42.17 -5.04
N ILE A 620 31.08 -41.91 -5.41
CA ILE A 620 29.98 -41.82 -4.46
C ILE A 620 29.69 -43.16 -3.79
N ASP A 621 29.93 -44.28 -4.42
CA ASP A 621 29.73 -45.62 -3.84
C ASP A 621 30.75 -45.99 -2.78
N GLU A 622 31.87 -45.31 -2.62
CA GLU A 622 32.68 -45.41 -1.40
C GLU A 622 31.91 -44.99 -0.13
N LEU A 623 30.80 -44.27 -0.26
CA LEU A 623 29.87 -43.92 0.80
C LEU A 623 28.68 -44.87 0.79
N THR A 624 28.73 -45.92 1.60
CA THR A 624 27.68 -46.94 1.68
C THR A 624 26.34 -46.30 2.08
N LEU A 625 25.25 -46.82 1.50
CA LEU A 625 23.89 -46.41 1.84
C LEU A 625 23.59 -46.73 3.31
N GLN A 626 23.10 -45.76 4.05
CA GLN A 626 22.77 -45.83 5.48
C GLN A 626 21.35 -45.38 5.76
N ASN A 627 20.85 -45.69 6.95
CA ASN A 627 19.62 -45.09 7.43
C ASN A 627 19.89 -43.64 7.84
N ARG A 628 18.95 -42.72 7.54
CA ARG A 628 19.02 -41.31 7.98
C ARG A 628 19.16 -41.20 9.50
N GLY A 629 19.78 -40.14 9.96
CA GLY A 629 20.00 -39.90 11.39
C GLY A 629 21.24 -40.55 12.02
N GLY A 630 22.03 -41.32 11.20
CA GLY A 630 23.33 -41.82 11.56
C GLY A 630 24.43 -40.76 11.58
N LYS A 631 25.64 -41.10 12.02
CA LYS A 631 26.83 -40.22 12.00
C LYS A 631 27.46 -40.07 10.61
N GLY A 632 27.18 -40.99 9.67
CA GLY A 632 27.84 -41.03 8.38
C GLY A 632 29.26 -41.57 8.43
N LEU A 633 30.01 -41.36 7.36
CA LEU A 633 31.40 -41.79 7.14
C LEU A 633 32.30 -40.58 6.91
N LEU A 634 33.56 -40.69 7.31
CA LEU A 634 34.56 -39.68 7.03
C LEU A 634 34.86 -39.66 5.53
N CYS A 635 34.58 -38.57 4.81
CA CYS A 635 34.85 -38.36 3.39
C CYS A 635 36.04 -37.44 3.10
N TYR A 636 36.45 -36.66 4.09
CA TYR A 636 37.57 -35.74 4.03
C TYR A 636 38.20 -35.52 5.36
N LYS A 637 39.53 -35.43 5.45
CA LYS A 637 40.24 -35.14 6.69
C LYS A 637 40.57 -33.64 6.77
N GLY A 638 39.68 -32.84 7.34
CA GLY A 638 39.86 -31.39 7.52
C GLY A 638 38.56 -30.59 7.30
N GLU A 639 38.66 -29.27 7.34
CA GLU A 639 37.53 -28.35 7.15
C GLU A 639 37.19 -28.21 5.66
N ILE A 640 35.98 -28.56 5.26
CA ILE A 640 35.45 -28.47 3.90
C ILE A 640 34.81 -27.07 3.73
N ALA A 641 35.09 -26.42 2.60
CA ALA A 641 34.42 -25.19 2.17
C ALA A 641 33.18 -25.46 1.32
N GLY A 642 33.20 -26.55 0.55
CA GLY A 642 32.07 -26.96 -0.27
C GLY A 642 32.22 -28.37 -0.84
N ALA A 643 31.08 -28.96 -1.17
CA ALA A 643 30.99 -30.28 -1.84
C ALA A 643 29.92 -30.22 -2.93
N GLU A 644 30.15 -30.93 -4.06
CA GLU A 644 29.26 -31.02 -5.20
C GLU A 644 29.29 -32.41 -5.86
N THR A 645 28.17 -32.85 -6.41
CA THR A 645 28.14 -34.01 -7.29
C THR A 645 28.50 -33.57 -8.69
N ILE A 646 29.47 -34.24 -9.31
CA ILE A 646 29.97 -33.90 -10.64
C ILE A 646 30.20 -35.15 -11.54
N LYS A 647 30.11 -34.91 -12.84
CA LYS A 647 30.60 -35.84 -13.88
C LYS A 647 31.95 -35.36 -14.39
N GLU A 648 32.66 -36.22 -15.08
CA GLU A 648 33.93 -35.83 -15.72
C GLU A 648 33.77 -34.78 -16.81
N SER A 649 32.58 -34.72 -17.43
CA SER A 649 32.23 -33.70 -18.42
C SER A 649 31.95 -32.32 -17.84
N ASP A 650 31.68 -32.21 -16.54
CA ASP A 650 31.25 -31.01 -15.88
C ASP A 650 32.44 -30.12 -15.50
N ASN A 651 32.16 -28.86 -15.25
CA ASN A 651 33.13 -27.92 -14.72
C ASN A 651 32.76 -27.53 -13.29
N LEU A 652 33.73 -27.34 -12.44
CA LEU A 652 33.58 -26.86 -11.06
C LEU A 652 34.15 -25.45 -10.96
N LEU A 653 33.31 -24.50 -10.59
CA LEU A 653 33.71 -23.15 -10.22
C LEU A 653 34.08 -23.13 -8.72
N ILE A 654 35.27 -22.69 -8.40
CA ILE A 654 35.80 -22.55 -7.06
C ILE A 654 36.00 -21.06 -6.81
N ASN A 655 35.27 -20.50 -5.85
CA ASN A 655 35.36 -19.09 -5.46
C ASN A 655 36.20 -18.94 -4.19
N GLY A 656 37.32 -18.25 -4.32
CA GLY A 656 38.17 -17.85 -3.20
C GLY A 656 37.83 -16.41 -2.70
N ASP A 657 38.49 -16.01 -1.63
CA ASP A 657 38.37 -14.66 -1.07
C ASP A 657 38.96 -13.55 -1.95
N LYS A 658 39.82 -13.91 -2.90
CA LYS A 658 40.50 -12.97 -3.82
C LYS A 658 40.33 -13.31 -5.29
N SER A 659 40.14 -14.59 -5.63
CA SER A 659 40.02 -15.05 -7.02
C SER A 659 39.03 -16.18 -7.15
N SER A 660 38.59 -16.44 -8.38
CA SER A 660 37.78 -17.60 -8.73
C SER A 660 38.42 -18.36 -9.88
N ILE A 661 38.31 -19.67 -9.86
CA ILE A 661 38.85 -20.55 -10.90
C ILE A 661 37.78 -21.58 -11.33
N VAL A 662 37.79 -21.92 -12.61
CA VAL A 662 36.99 -23.04 -13.11
C VAL A 662 37.94 -24.19 -13.47
N ILE A 663 37.62 -25.37 -12.96
CA ILE A 663 38.38 -26.61 -13.19
C ILE A 663 37.47 -27.62 -13.86
N SER A 664 37.93 -28.25 -14.89
CA SER A 664 37.19 -29.36 -15.52
C SER A 664 37.15 -30.57 -14.57
N GLY A 665 36.02 -31.26 -14.52
CA GLY A 665 35.86 -32.47 -13.73
C GLY A 665 36.91 -33.55 -14.03
N LYS A 666 37.42 -33.59 -15.28
CA LYS A 666 38.54 -34.49 -15.70
C LYS A 666 39.84 -34.14 -14.98
N ASP A 667 40.10 -32.86 -14.71
CA ASP A 667 41.34 -32.39 -14.14
C ASP A 667 41.36 -32.46 -12.60
N ILE A 668 40.21 -32.80 -11.98
CA ILE A 668 40.12 -33.01 -10.53
C ILE A 668 40.64 -34.40 -10.19
N PRO A 669 41.63 -34.51 -9.27
CA PRO A 669 42.22 -35.80 -8.94
C PRO A 669 41.21 -36.72 -8.26
N THR A 670 41.10 -37.96 -8.78
CA THR A 670 40.30 -39.02 -8.15
C THR A 670 41.12 -39.66 -7.02
N LEU A 671 40.69 -39.52 -5.80
CA LEU A 671 41.41 -40.00 -4.63
C LEU A 671 40.44 -40.66 -3.62
N GLY A 672 40.96 -41.62 -2.87
CA GLY A 672 40.17 -42.33 -1.86
C GLY A 672 39.59 -41.44 -0.74
N ARG A 673 38.62 -42.01 -0.09
CA ARG A 673 37.72 -41.32 0.91
C ARG A 673 38.44 -40.44 1.92
N VAL A 674 39.55 -40.87 2.49
CA VAL A 674 40.23 -40.18 3.63
C VAL A 674 41.36 -39.24 3.17
N SER A 675 41.67 -39.17 1.87
CA SER A 675 42.75 -38.30 1.37
C SER A 675 42.39 -36.82 1.38
N MET A 676 43.40 -35.95 1.48
CA MET A 676 43.21 -34.46 1.58
C MET A 676 43.12 -33.77 0.21
N GLY A 677 43.48 -34.46 -0.90
CA GLY A 677 43.43 -33.86 -2.23
C GLY A 677 44.67 -33.07 -2.60
N ASN A 678 44.62 -32.44 -3.81
CA ASN A 678 45.69 -31.62 -4.36
C ASN A 678 45.31 -30.14 -4.35
N ILE A 679 46.28 -29.24 -4.53
CA ILE A 679 46.06 -27.79 -4.56
C ILE A 679 45.24 -27.43 -5.82
N MET A 680 44.02 -26.94 -5.60
CA MET A 680 43.14 -26.43 -6.66
C MET A 680 43.17 -24.90 -6.72
N LEU A 681 43.25 -24.22 -5.56
CA LEU A 681 43.39 -22.76 -5.49
C LEU A 681 44.74 -22.42 -4.85
N LYS A 682 45.54 -21.59 -5.54
CA LYS A 682 46.91 -21.23 -5.13
C LYS A 682 46.93 -20.00 -4.22
N ASN A 683 48.02 -19.87 -3.42
CA ASN A 683 48.45 -18.64 -2.75
C ASN A 683 47.67 -18.20 -1.52
N ASN A 684 47.54 -19.06 -0.52
CA ASN A 684 46.91 -18.65 0.79
C ASN A 684 45.55 -17.99 0.69
N GLU A 685 44.79 -18.32 -0.35
CA GLU A 685 43.41 -17.90 -0.50
C GLU A 685 42.48 -18.89 0.22
N GLN A 686 41.43 -18.35 0.89
CA GLN A 686 40.40 -19.18 1.50
C GLN A 686 39.27 -19.41 0.50
N VAL A 687 38.92 -20.68 0.28
CA VAL A 687 37.73 -21.02 -0.51
C VAL A 687 36.49 -20.68 0.25
N ILE A 688 35.54 -20.02 -0.44
CA ILE A 688 34.27 -19.54 0.11
C ILE A 688 33.09 -20.37 -0.36
N SER A 689 33.06 -20.71 -1.64
CA SER A 689 32.02 -21.55 -2.23
C SER A 689 32.54 -22.33 -3.44
N ILE A 690 31.85 -23.42 -3.75
CA ILE A 690 32.02 -24.15 -5.02
C ILE A 690 30.65 -24.35 -5.65
N THR A 691 30.63 -24.44 -6.98
CA THR A 691 29.39 -24.65 -7.74
C THR A 691 29.69 -25.32 -9.04
N GLN A 692 28.84 -26.24 -9.48
CA GLN A 692 28.88 -26.86 -10.83
C GLN A 692 28.43 -25.80 -11.87
N VAL A 693 29.16 -25.67 -12.99
CA VAL A 693 28.88 -24.70 -14.07
C VAL A 693 29.02 -25.35 -15.47
#